data_55a356ac4d511134e5455fa8fde7d1b6
#
_entry.id   55a356ac4d511134e5455fa8fde7d1b6
#
_cell.length_a   1.000
_cell.length_b   1.000
_cell.length_c   1.000
_cell.angle_alpha   90.00
_cell.angle_beta   90.00
_cell.angle_gamma   90.00
#
_symmetry.space_group_name_H-M   'P 1'
#
loop_
_entity.id
_entity.type
_entity.pdbx_description
1 polymer ?
#
loop_
_entity_poly.entity_id
_entity_poly.type
_entity_poly.pdbx_seq_one_letter_code
_entity_poly.pdbx_strand_id
1 'polypeptide(L)'
;MNISLVRLGAAAIFGLALAGCGGGGGDETPTTPTTPTGPLVAVPTGKNPITISAATSAATFAALAPVVKVGTVQIASAPVVHFSMADAFDNPIIGFGSTAKSATATVASYPNLAFSLAKLVPGASGSPSKWVSYIVTTVPTTTAAAAPTRPSTDNTGTLVDNGNGTYKYTFYRDITKIKADVAAMTVTAPNNTADLGDLTYDANLTHRLTIQVSGNAPGTGTNTPTAVQVTPGVPMVKPVDVIFDFIPATGKAATAADASRDIVANENCNSCHSTLGGIPGDSAESSGAGFHGGSRNNVQYCVVCHTDQRRYGRTEATINASNLTFTSQTYLVDGRAAGNLPNLIHKTHLGGILAKKNYNYADVLFNEVGYPQDIRNCTKCHDGTSGASGSVKTAQGDNWTKVPSRLACGACHDGINFATGKGVTLGDAAKGLTTSQFGHVGGAAADDTTCAICHTAALINVYHTPVTPPNTGSALHVTGGNANTNAAWIASNTSRLPAGAIKVSYDIKSVSRNASKQPVIVFRMLQNGARKDLNVFATAVANPATGAKEIWDNFMGSPSLYFVFAVPQDGITAPADFNASVSGYLRNIWNGTATGTGAGTLSAPDADGYYTGTLTGVTIPDNAVMLTGGLGYSYNNTTALPLTQTNVDGYPVSAATATGQTNKIGGLIVIAPNAQKVATGYTGRRPIVEDARCNKCHQELGTFTEDAFHAGQRNDGTTCAWCHTPNRTNQGWSVDSTHFIHAIHAEAKRTVPFTYDAISPTEGFFDIKYPGVLARCEQCHLPGSYDYSLSTTQSVVNNRLYRTVATGTLASSAANAFMFSPYITKDLAYGSGFSFNAGTGVTTAAAATTLVLSPTAAVCSACHDTELARAHMTQNGGSLYLPRSTALGLDEACFVCHASGKIADIKEVHAR
;
A
#
# COMPACT_ATOMS: atom_id res chain seq x y z
N MET A 1 24.25 40.88 -5.90
CA MET A 1 25.34 40.39 -6.76
C MET A 1 24.74 39.26 -7.62
N ASN A 2 24.52 39.56 -8.89
CA ASN A 2 23.82 38.71 -9.89
C ASN A 2 24.70 37.54 -10.30
N ILE A 3 24.11 36.35 -10.45
CA ILE A 3 24.60 35.34 -11.39
C ILE A 3 23.38 34.67 -12.07
N SER A 4 23.46 34.74 -13.40
CA SER A 4 22.44 34.41 -14.37
C SER A 4 22.24 32.92 -14.60
N LEU A 5 20.96 32.56 -14.90
CA LEU A 5 20.59 31.31 -15.55
C LEU A 5 21.00 31.32 -17.03
N VAL A 6 21.57 30.22 -17.48
CA VAL A 6 21.69 29.89 -18.90
C VAL A 6 20.69 28.80 -19.26
N ARG A 7 19.73 29.12 -20.10
CA ARG A 7 18.83 28.16 -20.77
C ARG A 7 19.46 27.81 -22.13
N LEU A 8 19.65 26.53 -22.39
CA LEU A 8 19.88 26.05 -23.77
C LEU A 8 18.56 25.54 -24.35
N GLY A 9 18.11 26.19 -25.40
CA GLY A 9 17.01 25.72 -26.23
C GLY A 9 17.53 24.86 -27.37
N ALA A 10 16.86 23.75 -27.65
CA ALA A 10 17.06 22.99 -28.88
C ALA A 10 15.96 23.34 -29.89
N ALA A 11 16.36 23.81 -31.04
CA ALA A 11 15.49 24.13 -32.16
C ALA A 11 15.22 22.90 -33.00
N ALA A 12 13.94 22.66 -33.28
CA ALA A 12 13.49 21.66 -34.23
C ALA A 12 13.45 22.30 -35.63
N ILE A 13 14.07 21.67 -36.60
CA ILE A 13 14.00 22.04 -38.01
C ILE A 13 12.91 21.18 -38.66
N PHE A 14 11.88 21.89 -39.19
CA PHE A 14 10.87 21.30 -40.07
C PHE A 14 11.38 21.42 -41.51
N GLY A 15 11.44 20.30 -42.22
CA GLY A 15 11.67 20.24 -43.64
C GLY A 15 10.38 19.76 -44.35
N LEU A 16 9.69 20.67 -45.01
CA LEU A 16 8.62 20.36 -45.97
C LEU A 16 9.27 19.97 -47.31
N ALA A 17 8.80 18.85 -47.88
CA ALA A 17 8.99 18.57 -49.29
C ALA A 17 7.62 18.18 -49.87
N LEU A 18 7.10 19.04 -50.73
CA LEU A 18 6.00 18.79 -51.68
C LEU A 18 6.54 18.13 -52.95
N ALA A 19 5.87 17.08 -53.42
CA ALA A 19 5.83 16.65 -54.81
C ALA A 19 4.64 15.70 -54.93
N GLY A 20 3.64 15.90 -55.72
CA GLY A 20 3.50 16.13 -57.10
C GLY A 20 2.72 14.96 -57.67
N CYS A 21 1.40 15.15 -58.01
CA CYS A 21 0.50 14.17 -58.65
C CYS A 21 1.02 13.68 -60.03
N GLY A 22 0.90 12.36 -60.26
CA GLY A 22 0.96 11.76 -61.59
C GLY A 22 0.28 10.41 -61.58
N GLY A 23 -0.85 10.28 -62.21
CA GLY A 23 -1.61 9.04 -62.33
C GLY A 23 -1.03 8.08 -63.38
N GLY A 24 -1.30 6.80 -63.15
CA GLY A 24 -1.05 5.73 -64.12
C GLY A 24 -1.48 4.41 -63.51
N GLY A 25 -2.54 3.82 -64.07
CA GLY A 25 -2.98 2.47 -63.66
C GLY A 25 -1.99 1.40 -64.09
N GLY A 26 -1.85 0.37 -63.27
CA GLY A 26 -1.09 -0.84 -63.57
C GLY A 26 -1.47 -1.95 -62.62
N ASP A 27 -1.72 -3.11 -63.15
CA ASP A 27 -2.09 -4.40 -62.54
C ASP A 27 -1.33 -4.67 -61.24
N GLU A 28 -2.06 -4.92 -60.15
CA GLU A 28 -1.49 -5.39 -58.91
C GLU A 28 -1.25 -6.89 -58.93
N THR A 29 -0.04 -7.30 -59.18
CA THR A 29 0.50 -8.63 -58.77
C THR A 29 0.69 -8.61 -57.27
N PRO A 30 0.32 -9.69 -56.52
CA PRO A 30 0.53 -9.76 -55.07
C PRO A 30 2.03 -9.67 -54.76
N THR A 31 2.43 -8.60 -54.12
CA THR A 31 3.80 -8.42 -53.65
C THR A 31 4.07 -9.38 -52.49
N THR A 32 5.04 -10.25 -52.69
CA THR A 32 5.67 -11.06 -51.62
C THR A 32 6.14 -10.11 -50.53
N PRO A 33 5.92 -10.44 -49.22
CA PRO A 33 6.39 -9.59 -48.14
C PRO A 33 7.92 -9.42 -48.24
N THR A 34 8.36 -8.17 -48.43
CA THR A 34 9.80 -7.87 -48.44
C THR A 34 10.38 -8.12 -47.06
N THR A 35 11.35 -9.01 -46.94
CA THR A 35 12.13 -9.21 -45.73
C THR A 35 12.78 -7.90 -45.34
N PRO A 36 12.64 -7.46 -44.05
CA PRO A 36 13.30 -6.24 -43.56
C PRO A 36 14.80 -6.31 -43.79
N THR A 37 15.38 -5.32 -44.44
CA THR A 37 16.82 -5.26 -44.77
C THR A 37 17.68 -4.70 -43.63
N GLY A 38 17.11 -4.44 -42.44
CA GLY A 38 17.82 -4.00 -41.22
C GLY A 38 17.96 -5.10 -40.17
N PRO A 39 18.75 -4.89 -39.13
CA PRO A 39 18.84 -5.83 -38.03
C PRO A 39 17.44 -5.97 -37.39
N LEU A 40 17.02 -7.21 -37.15
CA LEU A 40 15.70 -7.56 -36.60
C LEU A 40 15.49 -7.09 -35.17
N VAL A 41 16.60 -6.74 -34.46
CA VAL A 41 16.67 -6.07 -33.17
C VAL A 41 18.01 -5.33 -33.06
N ALA A 42 18.03 -4.22 -32.30
CA ALA A 42 19.27 -3.49 -32.05
C ALA A 42 20.26 -4.34 -31.26
N VAL A 43 21.50 -4.37 -31.71
CA VAL A 43 22.59 -5.06 -31.02
C VAL A 43 23.10 -4.13 -29.90
N PRO A 44 23.25 -4.61 -28.66
CA PRO A 44 23.88 -3.83 -27.60
C PRO A 44 25.28 -3.38 -27.98
N THR A 45 25.66 -2.16 -27.60
CA THR A 45 26.92 -1.50 -28.05
C THR A 45 28.03 -1.49 -27.02
N GLY A 46 27.72 -1.88 -25.77
CA GLY A 46 28.71 -1.97 -24.69
C GLY A 46 29.79 -3.02 -24.97
N LYS A 47 30.96 -2.79 -24.44
CA LYS A 47 32.18 -3.56 -24.78
C LYS A 47 32.51 -4.67 -23.77
N ASN A 48 31.78 -4.73 -22.67
CA ASN A 48 32.04 -5.67 -21.58
C ASN A 48 30.91 -6.71 -21.48
N PRO A 49 30.89 -7.77 -22.30
CA PRO A 49 29.83 -8.73 -22.27
C PRO A 49 29.77 -9.50 -20.95
N ILE A 50 28.54 -9.69 -20.45
CA ILE A 50 28.24 -10.49 -19.26
C ILE A 50 27.82 -11.86 -19.73
N THR A 51 28.63 -12.87 -19.44
CA THR A 51 28.34 -14.27 -19.85
C THR A 51 27.72 -15.02 -18.68
N ILE A 52 26.52 -15.58 -18.90
CA ILE A 52 25.79 -16.41 -17.93
C ILE A 52 26.06 -17.89 -18.23
N SER A 53 26.55 -18.61 -17.23
CA SER A 53 26.84 -20.03 -17.29
C SER A 53 26.77 -20.67 -15.90
N ALA A 54 26.97 -21.97 -15.80
CA ALA A 54 27.08 -22.66 -14.50
C ALA A 54 28.30 -22.20 -13.66
N ALA A 55 29.26 -21.51 -14.27
CA ALA A 55 30.41 -20.93 -13.58
C ALA A 55 30.15 -19.48 -13.06
N THR A 56 29.00 -18.88 -13.40
CA THR A 56 28.65 -17.53 -12.92
C THR A 56 28.49 -17.55 -11.40
N SER A 57 29.16 -16.62 -10.72
CA SER A 57 29.07 -16.56 -9.26
C SER A 57 27.64 -16.26 -8.80
N ALA A 58 27.26 -16.78 -7.63
CA ALA A 58 25.95 -16.53 -7.02
C ALA A 58 25.68 -15.02 -6.88
N ALA A 59 26.67 -14.24 -6.43
CA ALA A 59 26.54 -12.80 -6.26
C ALA A 59 26.32 -12.08 -7.60
N THR A 60 27.07 -12.46 -8.65
CA THR A 60 26.90 -11.87 -9.98
C THR A 60 25.52 -12.14 -10.55
N PHE A 61 25.03 -13.38 -10.44
CA PHE A 61 23.71 -13.75 -10.96
C PHE A 61 22.57 -13.08 -10.17
N ALA A 62 22.66 -13.07 -8.84
CA ALA A 62 21.66 -12.43 -7.99
C ALA A 62 21.57 -10.91 -8.26
N ALA A 63 22.72 -10.26 -8.49
CA ALA A 63 22.78 -8.81 -8.77
C ALA A 63 22.36 -8.44 -10.21
N LEU A 64 22.16 -9.39 -11.09
CA LEU A 64 21.84 -9.16 -12.49
C LEU A 64 20.54 -8.36 -12.64
N ALA A 65 20.58 -7.30 -13.44
CA ALA A 65 19.45 -6.42 -13.74
C ALA A 65 19.34 -6.24 -15.27
N PRO A 66 18.74 -7.20 -15.97
CA PRO A 66 18.68 -7.16 -17.43
C PRO A 66 17.77 -6.04 -17.94
N VAL A 67 18.21 -5.35 -18.99
CA VAL A 67 17.37 -4.49 -19.83
C VAL A 67 17.08 -5.26 -21.11
N VAL A 68 15.81 -5.55 -21.36
CA VAL A 68 15.39 -6.35 -22.51
C VAL A 68 14.61 -5.47 -23.49
N LYS A 69 14.98 -5.52 -24.77
CA LYS A 69 14.28 -4.77 -25.83
C LYS A 69 13.76 -5.77 -26.88
N VAL A 70 12.49 -5.65 -27.24
CA VAL A 70 11.89 -6.42 -28.31
C VAL A 70 12.12 -5.70 -29.63
N GLY A 71 12.59 -6.41 -30.62
CA GLY A 71 12.75 -5.89 -31.98
C GLY A 71 11.53 -6.22 -32.85
N THR A 72 11.49 -7.42 -33.40
CA THR A 72 10.38 -7.84 -34.26
C THR A 72 9.69 -9.09 -33.72
N VAL A 73 8.39 -9.16 -33.97
CA VAL A 73 7.57 -10.37 -33.75
C VAL A 73 6.93 -10.75 -35.06
N GLN A 74 7.23 -11.95 -35.53
CA GLN A 74 6.72 -12.49 -36.81
C GLN A 74 5.79 -13.68 -36.54
N ILE A 75 4.58 -13.63 -37.10
CA ILE A 75 3.57 -14.68 -36.95
C ILE A 75 3.09 -15.12 -38.34
N ALA A 76 3.78 -16.08 -38.93
CA ALA A 76 3.35 -16.76 -40.13
C ALA A 76 3.02 -18.26 -39.86
N SER A 77 3.52 -18.77 -38.75
CA SER A 77 3.30 -20.10 -38.16
C SER A 77 3.52 -19.93 -36.63
N ALA A 78 4.29 -20.85 -36.02
CA ALA A 78 4.74 -20.59 -34.62
C ALA A 78 5.45 -19.24 -34.54
N PRO A 79 5.07 -18.37 -33.56
CA PRO A 79 5.62 -17.03 -33.47
C PRO A 79 7.14 -17.02 -33.30
N VAL A 80 7.79 -16.05 -33.94
CA VAL A 80 9.23 -15.80 -33.85
C VAL A 80 9.47 -14.43 -33.29
N VAL A 81 10.21 -14.36 -32.20
CA VAL A 81 10.53 -13.11 -31.47
C VAL A 81 12.01 -12.85 -31.55
N HIS A 82 12.39 -11.64 -31.96
CA HIS A 82 13.76 -11.15 -31.90
C HIS A 82 13.86 -10.13 -30.80
N PHE A 83 14.80 -10.32 -29.86
CA PHE A 83 14.98 -9.43 -28.72
C PHE A 83 16.46 -9.31 -28.34
N SER A 84 16.82 -8.26 -27.62
CA SER A 84 18.17 -8.08 -27.06
C SER A 84 18.11 -7.99 -25.55
N MET A 85 19.19 -8.43 -24.91
CA MET A 85 19.42 -8.29 -23.46
C MET A 85 20.76 -7.62 -23.21
N ALA A 86 20.76 -6.59 -22.35
CA ALA A 86 21.94 -5.86 -21.92
C ALA A 86 21.81 -5.48 -20.44
N ASP A 87 22.86 -4.98 -19.85
CA ASP A 87 22.79 -4.25 -18.57
C ASP A 87 22.40 -2.78 -18.79
N ALA A 88 22.38 -1.99 -17.71
CA ALA A 88 22.08 -0.55 -17.75
C ALA A 88 23.13 0.28 -18.53
N PHE A 89 24.33 -0.27 -18.79
CA PHE A 89 25.40 0.35 -19.56
C PHE A 89 25.44 -0.16 -21.01
N ASP A 90 24.38 -0.83 -21.45
CA ASP A 90 24.24 -1.44 -22.77
C ASP A 90 25.29 -2.57 -23.06
N ASN A 91 25.92 -3.13 -22.01
CA ASN A 91 26.80 -4.28 -22.16
C ASN A 91 25.95 -5.53 -22.46
N PRO A 92 26.30 -6.29 -23.51
CA PRO A 92 25.48 -7.46 -23.90
C PRO A 92 25.50 -8.53 -22.82
N ILE A 93 24.33 -9.08 -22.50
CA ILE A 93 24.16 -10.25 -21.65
C ILE A 93 23.94 -11.45 -22.58
N ILE A 94 24.78 -12.47 -22.45
CA ILE A 94 24.79 -13.68 -23.29
C ILE A 94 24.74 -14.92 -22.41
N GLY A 95 24.31 -16.05 -22.97
CA GLY A 95 24.31 -17.32 -22.26
C GLY A 95 23.02 -17.69 -21.54
N PHE A 96 21.91 -16.96 -21.74
CA PHE A 96 20.58 -17.32 -21.20
C PHE A 96 19.93 -18.56 -21.83
N GLY A 97 20.67 -19.35 -22.57
CA GLY A 97 20.21 -20.56 -23.28
C GLY A 97 20.29 -21.86 -22.46
N SER A 98 20.53 -21.80 -21.13
CA SER A 98 20.51 -23.00 -20.30
C SER A 98 19.16 -23.70 -20.36
N THR A 99 19.17 -25.04 -20.48
CA THR A 99 17.95 -25.83 -20.56
C THR A 99 17.88 -26.85 -19.43
N ALA A 100 16.64 -27.18 -19.04
CA ALA A 100 16.33 -28.21 -18.07
C ALA A 100 15.32 -29.19 -18.69
N LYS A 101 15.56 -30.48 -18.53
CA LYS A 101 14.66 -31.53 -19.02
C LYS A 101 14.42 -32.58 -17.96
N SER A 102 13.23 -32.58 -17.37
CA SER A 102 12.83 -33.60 -16.42
C SER A 102 12.68 -34.97 -17.08
N ALA A 103 12.68 -36.04 -16.30
CA ALA A 103 12.64 -37.42 -16.81
C ALA A 103 11.41 -37.72 -17.71
N THR A 104 10.30 -37.07 -17.45
CA THR A 104 9.05 -37.24 -18.20
C THR A 104 8.86 -36.22 -19.33
N ALA A 105 9.68 -35.19 -19.41
CA ALA A 105 9.56 -34.17 -20.46
C ALA A 105 9.98 -34.71 -21.81
N THR A 106 9.23 -34.43 -22.90
CA THR A 106 9.60 -34.74 -24.25
C THR A 106 10.55 -33.69 -24.83
N VAL A 107 10.41 -32.44 -24.45
CA VAL A 107 11.26 -31.30 -24.82
C VAL A 107 11.87 -30.65 -23.62
N ALA A 108 13.04 -30.03 -23.77
CA ALA A 108 13.66 -29.25 -22.72
C ALA A 108 12.96 -27.88 -22.57
N SER A 109 13.02 -27.29 -21.39
CA SER A 109 12.54 -25.96 -21.11
C SER A 109 13.69 -24.99 -20.79
N TYR A 110 13.44 -23.70 -20.91
CA TYR A 110 14.36 -22.62 -20.53
C TYR A 110 13.97 -22.08 -19.16
N PRO A 111 14.67 -22.43 -18.06
CA PRO A 111 14.28 -22.04 -16.70
C PRO A 111 14.32 -20.52 -16.43
N ASN A 112 15.14 -19.80 -17.21
CA ASN A 112 15.31 -18.37 -17.02
C ASN A 112 14.45 -17.50 -17.95
N LEU A 113 13.75 -18.09 -18.91
CA LEU A 113 12.96 -17.37 -19.90
C LEU A 113 11.56 -17.96 -20.00
N ALA A 114 10.54 -17.09 -20.03
CA ALA A 114 9.17 -17.50 -20.30
C ALA A 114 8.47 -16.45 -21.17
N PHE A 115 7.69 -16.92 -22.13
CA PHE A 115 7.00 -16.07 -23.09
C PHE A 115 5.49 -16.30 -23.00
N SER A 116 4.69 -15.23 -23.15
CA SER A 116 3.25 -15.35 -23.34
C SER A 116 2.80 -14.51 -24.51
N LEU A 117 1.69 -14.89 -25.11
CA LEU A 117 1.11 -14.16 -26.24
C LEU A 117 -0.42 -14.19 -26.13
N ALA A 118 -1.03 -13.00 -26.16
CA ALA A 118 -2.46 -12.82 -26.07
C ALA A 118 -2.95 -11.80 -27.12
N LYS A 119 -4.19 -11.92 -27.57
CA LYS A 119 -4.88 -10.88 -28.36
C LYS A 119 -5.82 -10.07 -27.49
N LEU A 120 -6.01 -8.81 -27.86
CA LEU A 120 -7.02 -7.94 -27.26
C LEU A 120 -8.31 -8.04 -28.08
N VAL A 121 -9.32 -8.67 -27.49
CA VAL A 121 -10.65 -8.80 -28.10
C VAL A 121 -11.46 -7.56 -27.76
N PRO A 122 -12.05 -6.84 -28.74
CA PRO A 122 -12.93 -5.73 -28.48
C PRO A 122 -14.09 -6.08 -27.56
N GLY A 123 -14.56 -5.10 -26.81
CA GLY A 123 -15.76 -5.27 -25.97
C GLY A 123 -17.01 -5.46 -26.84
N ALA A 124 -17.96 -6.22 -26.32
CA ALA A 124 -19.24 -6.44 -26.96
C ALA A 124 -20.36 -6.39 -25.91
N SER A 125 -21.56 -5.99 -26.31
CA SER A 125 -22.74 -5.93 -25.43
C SER A 125 -22.47 -5.15 -24.12
N GLY A 126 -21.86 -3.98 -24.23
CA GLY A 126 -21.49 -3.12 -23.09
C GLY A 126 -20.26 -3.58 -22.29
N SER A 127 -19.79 -4.81 -22.49
CA SER A 127 -18.63 -5.32 -21.77
C SER A 127 -17.34 -4.68 -22.27
N PRO A 128 -16.35 -4.48 -21.38
CA PRO A 128 -15.05 -3.94 -21.77
C PRO A 128 -14.25 -4.92 -22.64
N SER A 129 -13.27 -4.41 -23.40
CA SER A 129 -12.28 -5.24 -24.11
C SER A 129 -11.58 -6.19 -23.12
N LYS A 130 -11.10 -7.32 -23.63
CA LYS A 130 -10.42 -8.33 -22.81
C LYS A 130 -9.27 -9.03 -23.52
N TRP A 131 -8.28 -9.44 -22.74
CA TRP A 131 -7.19 -10.29 -23.26
C TRP A 131 -7.64 -11.74 -23.36
N VAL A 132 -7.22 -12.41 -24.43
CA VAL A 132 -7.38 -13.86 -24.65
C VAL A 132 -6.00 -14.44 -24.98
N SER A 133 -5.49 -15.27 -24.09
CA SER A 133 -4.19 -15.93 -24.26
C SER A 133 -4.28 -17.08 -25.26
N TYR A 134 -3.23 -17.24 -26.08
CA TYR A 134 -3.06 -18.37 -26.96
C TYR A 134 -2.28 -19.53 -26.33
N ILE A 135 -1.57 -19.30 -25.23
CA ILE A 135 -0.75 -20.33 -24.57
C ILE A 135 -1.65 -21.11 -23.59
N VAL A 136 -2.51 -21.95 -24.16
CA VAL A 136 -3.57 -22.69 -23.45
C VAL A 136 -3.52 -24.20 -23.67
N THR A 137 -2.35 -24.73 -24.03
CA THR A 137 -2.11 -26.19 -24.12
C THR A 137 -0.87 -26.58 -23.35
N THR A 138 -0.87 -27.78 -22.79
CA THR A 138 0.33 -28.38 -22.21
C THR A 138 1.27 -28.87 -23.31
N VAL A 139 2.55 -29.03 -22.98
CA VAL A 139 3.50 -29.78 -23.81
C VAL A 139 3.33 -31.27 -23.50
N PRO A 140 3.34 -32.19 -24.48
CA PRO A 140 3.23 -33.60 -24.20
C PRO A 140 4.43 -34.09 -23.37
N THR A 141 4.16 -35.08 -22.54
CA THR A 141 5.18 -35.81 -21.78
C THR A 141 5.29 -37.23 -22.28
N THR A 142 6.23 -38.02 -21.77
CA THR A 142 6.34 -39.45 -22.07
C THR A 142 5.16 -40.28 -21.61
N THR A 143 4.34 -39.70 -20.68
CA THR A 143 3.18 -40.36 -20.04
C THR A 143 1.85 -39.72 -20.35
N ALA A 144 1.81 -38.52 -20.96
CA ALA A 144 0.58 -37.79 -21.24
C ALA A 144 0.70 -37.02 -22.58
N ALA A 145 -0.36 -37.10 -23.39
CA ALA A 145 -0.52 -36.27 -24.58
C ALA A 145 -0.70 -34.81 -24.22
N ALA A 146 -0.52 -33.90 -25.19
CA ALA A 146 -0.88 -32.50 -25.03
C ALA A 146 -2.38 -32.39 -24.73
N ALA A 147 -2.73 -31.49 -23.83
CA ALA A 147 -4.12 -31.23 -23.39
C ALA A 147 -4.36 -29.75 -23.26
N PRO A 148 -5.63 -29.27 -23.39
CA PRO A 148 -5.97 -27.91 -23.10
C PRO A 148 -5.71 -27.58 -21.61
N THR A 149 -5.34 -26.36 -21.35
CA THR A 149 -5.08 -25.85 -19.97
C THR A 149 -5.44 -24.39 -19.86
N ARG A 150 -5.49 -23.89 -18.63
CA ARG A 150 -5.59 -22.45 -18.36
C ARG A 150 -4.34 -21.74 -18.90
N PRO A 151 -4.44 -20.42 -19.17
CA PRO A 151 -3.29 -19.65 -19.65
C PRO A 151 -2.01 -19.91 -18.85
N SER A 152 -0.94 -20.12 -19.59
CA SER A 152 0.41 -20.39 -19.07
C SER A 152 1.47 -19.65 -19.90
N THR A 153 2.72 -20.05 -19.78
CA THR A 153 3.84 -19.49 -20.54
C THR A 153 4.41 -20.54 -21.49
N ASP A 154 5.04 -20.10 -22.56
CA ASP A 154 5.85 -20.90 -23.46
C ASP A 154 7.33 -20.69 -23.11
N ASN A 155 8.00 -21.77 -22.74
CA ASN A 155 9.45 -21.80 -22.47
C ASN A 155 10.09 -23.06 -23.00
N THR A 156 9.42 -23.73 -23.91
CA THR A 156 9.82 -25.03 -24.51
C THR A 156 10.04 -24.96 -26.03
N GLY A 157 10.02 -23.75 -26.58
CA GLY A 157 10.33 -23.48 -27.97
C GLY A 157 11.83 -23.64 -28.29
N THR A 158 12.29 -22.93 -29.30
CA THR A 158 13.71 -22.94 -29.71
C THR A 158 14.32 -21.56 -29.53
N LEU A 159 15.38 -21.45 -28.73
CA LEU A 159 16.13 -20.22 -28.51
C LEU A 159 17.47 -20.30 -29.28
N VAL A 160 17.81 -19.23 -29.99
CA VAL A 160 19.12 -18.98 -30.55
C VAL A 160 19.72 -17.78 -29.86
N ASP A 161 20.86 -17.97 -29.20
CA ASP A 161 21.71 -16.90 -28.68
C ASP A 161 22.77 -16.60 -29.76
N ASN A 162 22.79 -15.36 -30.26
CA ASN A 162 23.74 -14.97 -31.32
C ASN A 162 25.11 -14.57 -30.73
N GLY A 163 25.33 -14.68 -29.41
CA GLY A 163 26.60 -14.40 -28.77
C GLY A 163 26.96 -12.90 -28.69
N ASN A 164 26.05 -12.02 -29.00
CA ASN A 164 26.23 -10.55 -28.98
C ASN A 164 25.14 -9.81 -28.22
N GLY A 165 24.41 -10.50 -27.33
CA GLY A 165 23.27 -9.97 -26.58
C GLY A 165 21.96 -9.92 -27.37
N THR A 166 21.94 -10.43 -28.63
CA THR A 166 20.68 -10.59 -29.36
C THR A 166 20.25 -12.05 -29.38
N TYR A 167 18.95 -12.25 -29.34
CA TYR A 167 18.32 -13.57 -29.25
C TYR A 167 17.20 -13.72 -30.26
N LYS A 168 16.94 -14.96 -30.68
CA LYS A 168 15.74 -15.32 -31.42
C LYS A 168 15.04 -16.48 -30.70
N TYR A 169 13.77 -16.27 -30.32
CA TYR A 169 12.92 -17.31 -29.74
C TYR A 169 11.81 -17.70 -30.72
N THR A 170 11.68 -18.96 -31.02
CA THR A 170 10.56 -19.52 -31.77
C THR A 170 9.68 -20.30 -30.81
N PHE A 171 8.42 -19.93 -30.70
CA PHE A 171 7.48 -20.60 -29.82
C PHE A 171 7.34 -22.08 -30.14
N TYR A 172 7.03 -22.86 -29.12
CA TYR A 172 6.68 -24.27 -29.33
C TYR A 172 5.29 -24.39 -29.98
N ARG A 173 4.36 -23.47 -29.62
CA ARG A 173 2.98 -23.49 -30.09
C ARG A 173 2.80 -22.62 -31.33
N ASP A 174 2.13 -23.18 -32.36
CA ASP A 174 1.66 -22.39 -33.49
C ASP A 174 0.30 -21.76 -33.18
N ILE A 175 0.28 -20.47 -32.85
CA ILE A 175 -0.94 -19.79 -32.45
C ILE A 175 -1.93 -19.65 -33.61
N THR A 176 -1.53 -19.75 -34.84
CA THR A 176 -2.43 -19.70 -36.00
C THR A 176 -3.31 -20.95 -36.09
N LYS A 177 -2.90 -22.05 -35.47
CA LYS A 177 -3.59 -23.34 -35.42
C LYS A 177 -4.23 -23.66 -34.09
N ILE A 178 -3.95 -22.91 -33.02
CA ILE A 178 -4.32 -23.25 -31.64
C ILE A 178 -5.82 -23.55 -31.47
N LYS A 179 -6.69 -22.83 -32.18
CA LYS A 179 -8.13 -23.09 -32.17
C LYS A 179 -8.48 -24.48 -32.65
N ALA A 180 -7.88 -24.88 -33.76
CA ALA A 180 -8.09 -26.21 -34.35
C ALA A 180 -7.47 -27.31 -33.49
N ASP A 181 -6.25 -27.07 -32.99
CA ASP A 181 -5.54 -27.99 -32.10
C ASP A 181 -6.35 -28.28 -30.84
N VAL A 182 -6.87 -27.21 -30.15
CA VAL A 182 -7.72 -27.35 -28.95
C VAL A 182 -9.04 -28.07 -29.28
N ALA A 183 -9.64 -27.77 -30.43
CA ALA A 183 -10.90 -28.41 -30.85
C ALA A 183 -10.72 -29.93 -31.16
N ALA A 184 -9.53 -30.35 -31.57
CA ALA A 184 -9.20 -31.74 -31.81
C ALA A 184 -8.89 -32.54 -30.54
N MET A 185 -8.67 -31.86 -29.39
CA MET A 185 -8.34 -32.53 -28.12
C MET A 185 -9.61 -32.99 -27.40
N THR A 186 -9.62 -34.23 -26.95
CA THR A 186 -10.71 -34.78 -26.15
C THR A 186 -10.59 -34.26 -24.70
N VAL A 187 -11.67 -33.70 -24.16
CA VAL A 187 -11.76 -33.24 -22.78
C VAL A 187 -12.96 -33.89 -22.07
N THR A 188 -12.82 -34.06 -20.76
CA THR A 188 -13.90 -34.58 -19.92
C THR A 188 -14.28 -33.55 -18.87
N ALA A 189 -15.55 -33.51 -18.48
CA ALA A 189 -15.99 -32.63 -17.42
C ALA A 189 -15.11 -32.76 -16.16
N PRO A 190 -14.82 -31.65 -15.45
CA PRO A 190 -15.33 -30.29 -15.64
C PRO A 190 -14.65 -29.46 -16.73
N ASN A 191 -13.69 -30.02 -17.49
CA ASN A 191 -13.02 -29.33 -18.57
C ASN A 191 -13.99 -29.05 -19.72
N ASN A 192 -14.05 -27.79 -20.17
CA ASN A 192 -14.85 -27.37 -21.31
C ASN A 192 -14.01 -26.40 -22.16
N THR A 193 -13.70 -26.76 -23.42
CA THR A 193 -12.89 -25.93 -24.31
C THR A 193 -13.53 -24.57 -24.62
N ALA A 194 -14.86 -24.43 -24.52
CA ALA A 194 -15.55 -23.14 -24.65
C ALA A 194 -15.11 -22.13 -23.58
N ASP A 195 -14.64 -22.57 -22.42
CA ASP A 195 -14.11 -21.71 -21.36
C ASP A 195 -12.80 -21.02 -21.73
N LEU A 196 -12.10 -21.51 -22.76
CA LEU A 196 -10.88 -20.88 -23.30
C LEU A 196 -11.18 -19.70 -24.25
N GLY A 197 -12.47 -19.43 -24.52
CA GLY A 197 -12.90 -18.33 -25.36
C GLY A 197 -12.57 -18.51 -26.84
N ASP A 198 -12.65 -17.42 -27.60
CA ASP A 198 -12.31 -17.47 -29.02
C ASP A 198 -10.80 -17.42 -29.27
N LEU A 199 -10.23 -18.57 -29.60
CA LEU A 199 -8.82 -18.74 -29.92
C LEU A 199 -8.49 -18.46 -31.39
N THR A 200 -9.41 -17.94 -32.20
CA THR A 200 -9.14 -17.59 -33.61
C THR A 200 -8.01 -16.58 -33.68
N TYR A 201 -6.97 -16.87 -34.47
CA TYR A 201 -5.93 -15.88 -34.74
C TYR A 201 -6.48 -14.80 -35.68
N ASP A 202 -6.26 -13.53 -35.32
CA ASP A 202 -6.61 -12.37 -36.14
C ASP A 202 -5.45 -11.38 -36.11
N ALA A 203 -4.78 -11.25 -37.25
CA ALA A 203 -3.60 -10.43 -37.40
C ALA A 203 -3.85 -8.93 -37.24
N ASN A 204 -5.11 -8.48 -37.33
CA ASN A 204 -5.47 -7.06 -37.25
C ASN A 204 -5.72 -6.60 -35.81
N LEU A 205 -5.88 -7.51 -34.87
CA LEU A 205 -6.05 -7.15 -33.45
C LEU A 205 -4.71 -6.82 -32.80
N THR A 206 -4.76 -5.97 -31.79
CA THR A 206 -3.61 -5.75 -30.92
C THR A 206 -3.25 -7.05 -30.20
N HIS A 207 -1.99 -7.42 -30.28
CA HIS A 207 -1.42 -8.56 -29.57
C HIS A 207 -0.44 -8.06 -28.51
N ARG A 208 -0.39 -8.75 -27.39
CA ARG A 208 0.60 -8.53 -26.33
C ARG A 208 1.53 -9.72 -26.25
N LEU A 209 2.80 -9.48 -26.53
CA LEU A 209 3.90 -10.36 -26.17
C LEU A 209 4.38 -9.98 -24.76
N THR A 210 4.60 -10.96 -23.91
CA THR A 210 5.35 -10.76 -22.67
C THR A 210 6.56 -11.67 -22.62
N ILE A 211 7.68 -11.14 -22.10
CA ILE A 211 8.90 -11.91 -21.85
C ILE A 211 9.23 -11.77 -20.37
N GLN A 212 9.32 -12.89 -19.68
CA GLN A 212 9.80 -12.95 -18.30
C GLN A 212 11.25 -13.44 -18.30
N VAL A 213 12.13 -12.64 -17.67
CA VAL A 213 13.52 -13.02 -17.39
C VAL A 213 13.67 -13.15 -15.89
N SER A 214 13.87 -14.37 -15.38
CA SER A 214 13.85 -14.67 -13.94
C SER A 214 14.47 -16.04 -13.66
N GLY A 215 14.25 -16.58 -12.49
CA GLY A 215 14.62 -17.94 -12.09
C GLY A 215 15.99 -18.03 -11.44
N ASN A 216 16.46 -19.24 -11.22
CA ASN A 216 17.73 -19.50 -10.55
C ASN A 216 18.92 -19.50 -11.52
N ALA A 217 20.11 -19.22 -10.99
CA ALA A 217 21.37 -19.35 -11.72
C ALA A 217 21.53 -20.77 -12.30
N PRO A 218 22.11 -20.92 -13.51
CA PRO A 218 22.41 -22.23 -14.09
C PRO A 218 23.21 -23.11 -13.11
N GLY A 219 22.79 -24.37 -12.96
CA GLY A 219 23.38 -25.33 -12.02
C GLY A 219 22.83 -25.24 -10.58
N THR A 220 21.86 -24.33 -10.30
CA THR A 220 21.25 -24.17 -8.97
C THR A 220 19.71 -24.25 -9.04
N GLY A 221 19.08 -24.52 -7.89
CA GLY A 221 17.64 -24.74 -7.88
C GLY A 221 17.25 -25.86 -8.82
N THR A 222 16.20 -25.68 -9.59
CA THR A 222 15.79 -26.59 -10.68
C THR A 222 16.39 -26.23 -12.04
N ASN A 223 17.26 -25.23 -12.12
CA ASN A 223 17.97 -24.85 -13.35
C ASN A 223 19.20 -25.74 -13.56
N THR A 224 18.96 -27.04 -13.69
CA THR A 224 19.96 -28.11 -13.94
C THR A 224 19.57 -28.87 -15.18
N PRO A 225 20.48 -29.51 -15.86
CA PRO A 225 20.19 -30.24 -17.14
C PRO A 225 19.05 -31.27 -17.03
N THR A 226 18.89 -31.88 -15.85
CA THR A 226 17.86 -32.89 -15.56
C THR A 226 16.67 -32.35 -14.76
N ALA A 227 16.61 -31.04 -14.48
CA ALA A 227 15.65 -30.39 -13.61
C ALA A 227 15.62 -30.93 -12.16
N VAL A 228 16.68 -31.59 -11.73
CA VAL A 228 16.83 -32.04 -10.34
C VAL A 228 17.23 -30.85 -9.47
N GLN A 229 16.56 -30.74 -8.31
CA GLN A 229 16.79 -29.64 -7.35
C GLN A 229 18.20 -29.69 -6.78
N VAL A 230 18.92 -28.58 -6.88
CA VAL A 230 20.20 -28.32 -6.20
C VAL A 230 19.99 -27.19 -5.18
N THR A 231 20.29 -27.44 -3.92
CA THR A 231 20.10 -26.49 -2.83
C THR A 231 21.46 -25.94 -2.37
N PRO A 232 21.54 -24.62 -2.10
CA PRO A 232 20.49 -23.62 -2.29
C PRO A 232 20.32 -23.21 -3.75
N GLY A 233 19.08 -22.83 -4.12
CA GLY A 233 18.86 -22.11 -5.38
C GLY A 233 19.36 -20.67 -5.26
N VAL A 234 19.88 -20.09 -6.34
CA VAL A 234 20.35 -18.71 -6.41
C VAL A 234 19.41 -17.92 -7.34
N PRO A 235 18.37 -17.26 -6.82
CA PRO A 235 17.43 -16.55 -7.66
C PRO A 235 18.00 -15.23 -8.19
N MET A 236 17.52 -14.80 -9.35
CA MET A 236 17.68 -13.44 -9.85
C MET A 236 16.82 -12.52 -8.99
N VAL A 237 17.44 -11.58 -8.28
CA VAL A 237 16.72 -10.69 -7.34
C VAL A 237 15.95 -9.59 -8.06
N LYS A 238 16.37 -9.22 -9.27
CA LYS A 238 15.73 -8.21 -10.12
C LYS A 238 15.19 -8.82 -11.40
N PRO A 239 14.12 -9.63 -11.33
CA PRO A 239 13.50 -10.21 -12.52
C PRO A 239 12.89 -9.10 -13.39
N VAL A 240 12.73 -9.38 -14.67
CA VAL A 240 12.19 -8.43 -15.64
C VAL A 240 10.99 -9.05 -16.35
N ASP A 241 9.88 -8.28 -16.35
CA ASP A 241 8.70 -8.56 -17.15
C ASP A 241 8.61 -7.53 -18.29
N VAL A 242 8.85 -7.98 -19.51
CA VAL A 242 8.76 -7.15 -20.71
C VAL A 242 7.35 -7.19 -21.27
N ILE A 243 6.81 -6.05 -21.61
CA ILE A 243 5.51 -5.90 -22.27
C ILE A 243 5.75 -5.30 -23.65
N PHE A 244 5.20 -5.94 -24.67
CA PHE A 244 5.30 -5.45 -26.04
C PHE A 244 3.97 -5.64 -26.77
N ASP A 245 3.25 -4.55 -26.98
CA ASP A 245 2.01 -4.54 -27.74
C ASP A 245 2.32 -4.26 -29.22
N PHE A 246 1.72 -5.03 -30.12
CA PHE A 246 1.98 -4.93 -31.56
C PHE A 246 0.78 -5.39 -32.38
N ILE A 247 0.79 -5.02 -33.68
CA ILE A 247 -0.21 -5.44 -34.67
C ILE A 247 0.47 -6.43 -35.63
N PRO A 248 0.16 -7.73 -35.60
CA PRO A 248 0.82 -8.73 -36.45
C PRO A 248 0.75 -8.41 -37.95
N ALA A 249 -0.39 -7.90 -38.43
CA ALA A 249 -0.58 -7.56 -39.84
C ALA A 249 0.41 -6.50 -40.36
N THR A 250 0.90 -5.62 -39.50
CA THR A 250 1.88 -4.58 -39.84
C THR A 250 3.30 -4.94 -39.42
N GLY A 251 3.45 -5.91 -38.49
CA GLY A 251 4.70 -6.25 -37.84
C GLY A 251 5.31 -5.16 -36.97
N LYS A 252 4.52 -4.11 -36.63
CA LYS A 252 4.97 -2.92 -35.90
C LYS A 252 4.41 -2.92 -34.48
N ALA A 253 5.11 -2.23 -33.58
CA ALA A 253 4.58 -1.89 -32.27
C ALA A 253 3.24 -1.15 -32.38
N ALA A 254 2.30 -1.45 -31.51
CA ALA A 254 1.03 -0.75 -31.41
C ALA A 254 1.26 0.73 -31.04
N THR A 255 0.41 1.58 -31.58
CA THR A 255 0.44 3.03 -31.38
C THR A 255 -0.79 3.49 -30.58
N ALA A 256 -0.86 4.76 -30.24
CA ALA A 256 -2.01 5.33 -29.56
C ALA A 256 -3.32 5.27 -30.40
N ALA A 257 -3.23 5.03 -31.71
CA ALA A 257 -4.39 4.87 -32.59
C ALA A 257 -4.95 3.45 -32.58
N ASP A 258 -4.17 2.48 -32.12
CA ASP A 258 -4.58 1.09 -32.05
C ASP A 258 -5.37 0.79 -30.77
N ALA A 259 -6.17 -0.26 -30.82
CA ALA A 259 -6.92 -0.68 -29.65
C ALA A 259 -5.96 -1.04 -28.49
N SER A 260 -6.18 -0.49 -27.33
CA SER A 260 -5.37 -0.69 -26.15
C SER A 260 -6.23 -1.06 -24.93
N ARG A 261 -5.62 -1.61 -23.91
CA ARG A 261 -6.22 -1.80 -22.59
C ARG A 261 -5.20 -1.43 -21.53
N ASP A 262 -5.20 -0.16 -21.17
CA ASP A 262 -4.29 0.46 -20.22
C ASP A 262 -5.10 1.11 -19.08
N ILE A 263 -5.43 0.31 -18.06
CA ILE A 263 -6.38 0.65 -17.00
C ILE A 263 -5.68 1.15 -15.74
N VAL A 264 -4.56 0.54 -15.36
CA VAL A 264 -3.83 0.79 -14.12
C VAL A 264 -2.33 0.77 -14.38
N ALA A 265 -1.62 1.77 -13.90
CA ALA A 265 -0.16 1.81 -13.91
C ALA A 265 0.42 0.90 -12.81
N ASN A 266 1.55 0.27 -13.09
CA ASN A 266 2.23 -0.60 -12.14
C ASN A 266 2.72 0.17 -10.90
N GLU A 267 3.12 1.42 -11.08
CA GLU A 267 3.57 2.34 -10.04
C GLU A 267 2.49 2.60 -8.99
N ASN A 268 1.21 2.60 -9.41
CA ASN A 268 0.09 2.76 -8.48
C ASN A 268 -0.01 1.58 -7.51
N CYS A 269 0.22 0.35 -7.99
CA CYS A 269 0.33 -0.84 -7.15
C CYS A 269 1.56 -0.76 -6.24
N ASN A 270 2.71 -0.39 -6.81
CA ASN A 270 3.99 -0.32 -6.09
C ASN A 270 4.05 0.80 -5.05
N SER A 271 3.12 1.76 -5.07
CA SER A 271 3.03 2.76 -4.01
C SER A 271 2.75 2.13 -2.63
N CYS A 272 2.04 0.99 -2.57
CA CYS A 272 1.80 0.20 -1.37
C CYS A 272 2.67 -1.08 -1.34
N HIS A 273 2.77 -1.80 -2.47
CA HIS A 273 3.48 -3.07 -2.53
C HIS A 273 5.00 -2.95 -2.60
N SER A 274 5.56 -1.76 -2.78
CA SER A 274 6.99 -1.52 -3.00
C SER A 274 7.52 -2.21 -4.27
N THR A 275 7.33 -3.49 -4.39
CA THR A 275 7.50 -4.32 -5.58
C THR A 275 6.35 -5.30 -5.64
N LEU A 276 5.50 -5.16 -6.64
CA LEU A 276 4.37 -6.08 -6.86
C LEU A 276 4.90 -7.52 -6.99
N GLY A 277 4.33 -8.44 -6.21
CA GLY A 277 4.78 -9.83 -6.19
C GLY A 277 5.91 -10.15 -5.21
N GLY A 278 6.55 -9.15 -4.60
CA GLY A 278 7.64 -9.35 -3.63
C GLY A 278 9.01 -9.52 -4.28
N ILE A 279 9.97 -10.01 -3.50
CA ILE A 279 11.36 -10.21 -3.93
C ILE A 279 11.65 -11.70 -4.11
N PRO A 280 12.21 -12.13 -5.26
CA PRO A 280 12.58 -13.53 -5.48
C PRO A 280 13.57 -14.06 -4.45
N GLY A 281 13.30 -15.26 -3.94
CA GLY A 281 14.15 -15.91 -2.95
C GLY A 281 13.98 -15.41 -1.52
N ASP A 282 13.15 -14.40 -1.31
CA ASP A 282 12.83 -13.85 0.01
C ASP A 282 11.38 -14.17 0.40
N SER A 283 11.11 -15.43 0.67
CA SER A 283 9.80 -15.86 1.17
C SER A 283 9.47 -15.23 2.54
N ALA A 284 10.52 -14.86 3.27
CA ALA A 284 10.37 -14.21 4.55
C ALA A 284 9.90 -12.75 4.39
N GLU A 285 10.43 -11.97 3.48
CA GLU A 285 10.00 -10.58 3.26
C GLU A 285 8.70 -10.45 2.46
N SER A 286 8.32 -11.50 1.74
CA SER A 286 7.15 -11.51 0.86
C SER A 286 5.88 -12.08 1.53
N SER A 287 5.85 -12.22 2.84
CA SER A 287 4.87 -13.06 3.56
C SER A 287 3.40 -12.65 3.39
N GLY A 288 3.09 -11.41 3.06
CA GLY A 288 1.70 -10.98 2.89
C GLY A 288 1.31 -10.72 1.44
N ALA A 289 2.26 -10.39 0.59
CA ALA A 289 2.04 -9.93 -0.77
C ALA A 289 2.92 -10.65 -1.81
N GLY A 290 3.67 -11.66 -1.39
CA GLY A 290 4.51 -12.47 -2.28
C GLY A 290 3.67 -13.44 -3.11
N PHE A 291 3.75 -13.33 -4.44
CA PHE A 291 3.11 -14.27 -5.35
C PHE A 291 4.03 -14.58 -6.52
N HIS A 292 3.85 -15.77 -7.10
CA HIS A 292 4.72 -16.30 -8.15
C HIS A 292 6.23 -16.28 -7.80
N GLY A 293 6.54 -16.37 -6.48
CA GLY A 293 7.92 -16.34 -6.01
C GLY A 293 8.65 -15.04 -6.32
N GLY A 294 7.94 -13.91 -6.44
CA GLY A 294 8.51 -12.60 -6.74
C GLY A 294 8.97 -12.41 -8.19
N SER A 295 8.73 -13.39 -9.06
CA SER A 295 9.23 -13.35 -10.43
C SER A 295 8.33 -12.62 -11.42
N ARG A 296 7.10 -12.23 -11.00
CA ARG A 296 6.13 -11.51 -11.82
C ARG A 296 5.70 -10.25 -11.07
N ASN A 297 6.15 -9.12 -11.55
CA ASN A 297 6.07 -7.85 -10.85
C ASN A 297 5.42 -6.72 -11.67
N ASN A 298 4.82 -7.04 -12.81
CA ASN A 298 4.18 -6.07 -13.68
C ASN A 298 2.70 -6.42 -13.92
N VAL A 299 1.78 -5.50 -13.57
CA VAL A 299 0.34 -5.69 -13.73
C VAL A 299 -0.06 -5.94 -15.20
N GLN A 300 0.66 -5.34 -16.14
CA GLN A 300 0.43 -5.53 -17.57
C GLN A 300 0.85 -6.93 -18.03
N TYR A 301 1.75 -7.60 -17.32
CA TYR A 301 2.07 -9.01 -17.51
C TYR A 301 0.96 -9.91 -16.96
N CYS A 302 0.43 -9.57 -15.76
CA CYS A 302 -0.56 -10.42 -15.08
C CYS A 302 -1.81 -10.64 -15.92
N VAL A 303 -2.27 -9.62 -16.67
CA VAL A 303 -3.52 -9.66 -17.45
C VAL A 303 -3.50 -10.67 -18.62
N VAL A 304 -2.33 -11.15 -19.08
CA VAL A 304 -2.28 -12.15 -20.17
C VAL A 304 -2.55 -13.57 -19.69
N CYS A 305 -2.42 -13.82 -18.38
CA CYS A 305 -2.72 -15.12 -17.78
C CYS A 305 -3.93 -15.10 -16.87
N HIS A 306 -4.19 -13.98 -16.18
CA HIS A 306 -5.36 -13.78 -15.33
C HIS A 306 -6.55 -13.24 -16.12
N THR A 307 -7.03 -14.06 -17.06
CA THR A 307 -8.15 -13.82 -17.99
C THR A 307 -9.39 -14.62 -17.58
N ASP A 308 -10.49 -14.45 -18.32
CA ASP A 308 -11.71 -15.30 -18.18
C ASP A 308 -11.39 -16.80 -18.37
N GLN A 309 -10.37 -17.14 -19.13
CA GLN A 309 -9.93 -18.51 -19.40
C GLN A 309 -9.49 -19.26 -18.12
N ARG A 310 -9.28 -18.54 -17.00
CA ARG A 310 -8.99 -19.16 -15.68
C ARG A 310 -10.14 -20.04 -15.16
N ARG A 311 -11.32 -19.94 -15.76
CA ARG A 311 -12.48 -20.82 -15.46
C ARG A 311 -12.33 -22.24 -15.99
N TYR A 312 -11.49 -22.46 -17.00
CA TYR A 312 -11.27 -23.78 -17.61
C TYR A 312 -10.91 -24.84 -16.57
N GLY A 313 -11.66 -25.96 -16.59
CA GLY A 313 -11.46 -27.07 -15.68
C GLY A 313 -11.83 -26.75 -14.22
N ARG A 314 -12.69 -25.76 -13.98
CA ARG A 314 -13.17 -25.39 -12.62
C ARG A 314 -14.66 -25.65 -12.47
N THR A 315 -15.02 -26.11 -11.29
CA THR A 315 -16.40 -26.24 -10.83
C THR A 315 -16.82 -25.05 -10.01
N GLU A 316 -18.10 -24.75 -9.99
CA GLU A 316 -18.67 -23.70 -9.15
C GLU A 316 -18.37 -23.98 -7.68
N ALA A 317 -18.00 -22.94 -6.94
CA ALA A 317 -17.71 -23.05 -5.51
C ALA A 317 -18.98 -23.34 -4.71
N THR A 318 -18.86 -24.24 -3.74
CA THR A 318 -19.97 -24.58 -2.84
C THR A 318 -20.06 -23.54 -1.74
N ILE A 319 -21.28 -23.01 -1.53
CA ILE A 319 -21.56 -22.00 -0.51
C ILE A 319 -22.70 -22.46 0.39
N ASN A 320 -22.57 -22.19 1.69
CA ASN A 320 -23.69 -22.33 2.62
C ASN A 320 -24.58 -21.07 2.53
N ALA A 321 -25.79 -21.23 1.98
CA ALA A 321 -26.70 -20.12 1.75
C ALA A 321 -27.24 -19.46 3.04
N SER A 322 -27.20 -20.14 4.18
CA SER A 322 -27.71 -19.60 5.45
C SER A 322 -26.79 -18.57 6.10
N ASN A 323 -25.51 -18.55 5.73
CA ASN A 323 -24.52 -17.65 6.29
C ASN A 323 -23.52 -17.10 5.24
N LEU A 324 -23.76 -17.38 3.96
CA LEU A 324 -22.94 -16.94 2.82
C LEU A 324 -21.47 -17.34 2.91
N THR A 325 -21.16 -18.49 3.54
CA THR A 325 -19.78 -18.96 3.75
C THR A 325 -19.43 -20.08 2.78
N PHE A 326 -18.32 -19.93 2.05
CA PHE A 326 -17.83 -20.99 1.16
C PHE A 326 -17.27 -22.18 1.94
N THR A 327 -17.51 -23.37 1.41
CA THR A 327 -17.05 -24.66 1.97
C THR A 327 -16.07 -25.37 1.05
N SER A 328 -15.74 -24.78 -0.09
CA SER A 328 -14.78 -25.29 -1.06
C SER A 328 -13.86 -24.18 -1.58
N GLN A 329 -12.83 -24.55 -2.33
CA GLN A 329 -11.97 -23.60 -3.06
C GLN A 329 -12.84 -22.73 -4.00
N THR A 330 -12.56 -21.42 -4.04
CA THR A 330 -13.36 -20.42 -4.75
C THR A 330 -12.76 -20.02 -6.10
N TYR A 331 -12.38 -21.00 -6.93
CA TYR A 331 -11.85 -20.71 -8.25
C TYR A 331 -12.89 -20.20 -9.24
N LEU A 332 -14.15 -20.62 -9.08
CA LEU A 332 -15.29 -20.19 -9.90
C LEU A 332 -16.44 -19.84 -8.95
N VAL A 333 -16.96 -18.62 -9.08
CA VAL A 333 -18.03 -18.09 -8.23
C VAL A 333 -19.03 -17.33 -9.10
N ASP A 334 -20.31 -17.68 -9.03
CA ASP A 334 -21.38 -17.12 -9.86
C ASP A 334 -21.04 -17.15 -11.37
N GLY A 335 -20.47 -18.26 -11.83
CA GLY A 335 -20.05 -18.47 -13.20
C GLY A 335 -18.82 -17.67 -13.65
N ARG A 336 -18.10 -17.03 -12.73
CA ARG A 336 -16.93 -16.17 -13.02
C ARG A 336 -15.67 -16.69 -12.38
N ALA A 337 -14.57 -16.65 -13.13
CA ALA A 337 -13.26 -16.99 -12.58
C ALA A 337 -12.86 -15.97 -11.51
N ALA A 338 -12.66 -16.40 -10.28
CA ALA A 338 -12.08 -15.56 -9.24
C ALA A 338 -10.65 -15.11 -9.61
N GLY A 339 -9.94 -15.91 -10.39
CA GLY A 339 -8.61 -15.59 -10.89
C GLY A 339 -8.57 -14.68 -12.13
N ASN A 340 -9.69 -14.17 -12.66
CA ASN A 340 -9.69 -13.08 -13.63
C ASN A 340 -9.22 -11.79 -12.93
N LEU A 341 -8.25 -11.08 -13.48
CA LEU A 341 -7.52 -10.02 -12.76
C LEU A 341 -8.41 -8.96 -12.11
N PRO A 342 -9.40 -8.33 -12.79
CA PRO A 342 -10.30 -7.37 -12.13
C PRO A 342 -11.02 -7.97 -10.92
N ASN A 343 -11.49 -9.21 -11.04
CA ASN A 343 -12.18 -9.90 -9.96
C ASN A 343 -11.23 -10.24 -8.81
N LEU A 344 -10.04 -10.77 -9.15
CA LEU A 344 -9.02 -11.14 -8.18
C LEU A 344 -8.57 -9.93 -7.33
N ILE A 345 -8.15 -8.85 -7.99
CA ILE A 345 -7.61 -7.66 -7.31
C ILE A 345 -8.67 -7.00 -6.42
N HIS A 346 -9.86 -6.75 -6.95
CA HIS A 346 -10.90 -6.06 -6.18
C HIS A 346 -11.35 -6.89 -4.98
N LYS A 347 -11.60 -8.21 -5.16
CA LYS A 347 -12.00 -9.07 -4.04
C LYS A 347 -10.92 -9.17 -2.95
N THR A 348 -9.66 -9.33 -3.35
CA THR A 348 -8.56 -9.41 -2.38
C THR A 348 -8.46 -8.13 -1.56
N HIS A 349 -8.56 -6.94 -2.20
CA HIS A 349 -8.45 -5.67 -1.47
C HIS A 349 -9.73 -5.32 -0.68
N LEU A 350 -10.91 -5.79 -1.09
CA LEU A 350 -12.13 -5.61 -0.30
C LEU A 350 -12.13 -6.48 0.97
N GLY A 351 -11.50 -7.63 0.91
CA GLY A 351 -11.16 -8.45 2.08
C GLY A 351 -12.35 -8.80 2.97
N GLY A 352 -12.27 -8.40 4.23
CA GLY A 352 -13.29 -8.67 5.25
C GLY A 352 -14.66 -8.05 4.98
N ILE A 353 -14.74 -7.02 4.12
CA ILE A 353 -15.99 -6.31 3.78
C ILE A 353 -16.87 -7.12 2.81
N LEU A 354 -16.30 -8.08 2.07
CA LEU A 354 -17.05 -8.95 1.16
C LEU A 354 -18.28 -9.55 1.86
N ALA A 355 -19.41 -9.58 1.14
CA ALA A 355 -20.65 -10.18 1.64
C ALA A 355 -20.52 -11.68 1.86
N LYS A 356 -19.88 -12.37 0.90
CA LYS A 356 -19.59 -13.80 1.01
C LYS A 356 -18.28 -14.01 1.77
N LYS A 357 -18.23 -15.04 2.62
CA LYS A 357 -17.11 -15.30 3.52
C LYS A 357 -16.36 -16.57 3.14
N ASN A 358 -15.15 -16.68 3.67
CA ASN A 358 -14.25 -17.80 3.46
C ASN A 358 -13.84 -18.00 1.99
N TYR A 359 -13.62 -16.88 1.28
CA TYR A 359 -12.98 -16.96 -0.04
C TYR A 359 -11.59 -17.57 0.07
N ASN A 360 -11.38 -18.68 -0.62
CA ASN A 360 -10.09 -19.35 -0.73
C ASN A 360 -9.72 -19.53 -2.21
N TYR A 361 -8.79 -18.75 -2.71
CA TYR A 361 -8.25 -18.86 -4.05
C TYR A 361 -6.79 -19.34 -3.98
N ALA A 362 -6.56 -20.64 -4.19
CA ALA A 362 -5.22 -21.24 -4.12
C ALA A 362 -4.51 -20.89 -2.80
N ASP A 363 -5.21 -21.10 -1.69
CA ASP A 363 -4.78 -20.83 -0.31
C ASP A 363 -4.54 -19.37 0.05
N VAL A 364 -4.94 -18.44 -0.83
CA VAL A 364 -5.08 -17.02 -0.49
C VAL A 364 -6.48 -16.79 0.05
N LEU A 365 -6.58 -16.45 1.33
CA LEU A 365 -7.83 -16.19 2.04
C LEU A 365 -8.18 -14.71 1.92
N PHE A 366 -9.07 -14.35 0.98
CA PHE A 366 -9.37 -12.94 0.69
C PHE A 366 -9.94 -12.19 1.90
N ASN A 367 -10.82 -12.84 2.66
CA ASN A 367 -11.47 -12.17 3.79
C ASN A 367 -10.53 -11.83 4.96
N GLU A 368 -9.31 -12.36 4.96
CA GLU A 368 -8.27 -12.03 5.94
C GLU A 368 -7.36 -10.86 5.49
N VAL A 369 -7.55 -10.33 4.29
CA VAL A 369 -6.75 -9.23 3.79
C VAL A 369 -7.29 -7.91 4.32
N GLY A 370 -6.46 -7.17 5.05
CA GLY A 370 -6.74 -5.80 5.48
C GLY A 370 -6.32 -4.79 4.40
N TYR A 371 -7.12 -3.76 4.18
CA TYR A 371 -6.81 -2.67 3.28
C TYR A 371 -6.63 -1.37 4.08
N PRO A 372 -5.47 -0.70 3.99
CA PRO A 372 -5.10 0.35 4.94
C PRO A 372 -5.74 1.72 4.67
N GLN A 373 -6.66 1.82 3.72
CA GLN A 373 -7.39 3.04 3.38
C GLN A 373 -8.81 2.73 2.90
N ASP A 374 -9.60 3.77 2.58
CA ASP A 374 -10.95 3.58 2.05
C ASP A 374 -10.89 2.87 0.68
N ILE A 375 -11.49 1.70 0.59
CA ILE A 375 -11.55 0.91 -0.65
C ILE A 375 -12.27 1.66 -1.78
N ARG A 376 -13.12 2.64 -1.45
CA ARG A 376 -13.79 3.50 -2.44
C ARG A 376 -12.86 4.52 -3.06
N ASN A 377 -11.62 4.65 -2.59
CA ASN A 377 -10.60 5.49 -3.20
C ASN A 377 -10.08 4.87 -4.50
N CYS A 378 -10.97 4.74 -5.49
CA CYS A 378 -10.65 4.11 -6.78
C CYS A 378 -9.47 4.77 -7.49
N THR A 379 -9.31 6.09 -7.32
CA THR A 379 -8.20 6.85 -7.94
C THR A 379 -6.83 6.54 -7.36
N LYS A 380 -6.74 5.76 -6.29
CA LYS A 380 -5.45 5.24 -5.82
C LYS A 380 -4.81 4.33 -6.87
N CYS A 381 -5.63 3.55 -7.57
CA CYS A 381 -5.19 2.62 -8.61
C CYS A 381 -5.57 3.12 -10.01
N HIS A 382 -6.79 3.65 -10.17
CA HIS A 382 -7.38 4.07 -11.43
C HIS A 382 -7.31 5.58 -11.60
N ASP A 383 -6.44 6.09 -12.47
CA ASP A 383 -6.37 7.51 -12.80
C ASP A 383 -6.18 7.71 -14.30
N GLY A 384 -7.13 8.38 -14.95
CA GLY A 384 -7.08 8.71 -16.37
C GLY A 384 -6.94 10.21 -16.66
N THR A 385 -7.27 11.07 -15.72
CA THR A 385 -7.40 12.51 -16.00
C THR A 385 -6.60 13.43 -15.11
N SER A 386 -6.50 13.15 -13.83
CA SER A 386 -6.12 14.18 -12.86
C SER A 386 -4.75 14.03 -12.20
N GLY A 387 -4.13 12.86 -12.18
CA GLY A 387 -2.97 12.58 -11.32
C GLY A 387 -3.32 12.82 -9.85
N ALA A 388 -4.57 12.54 -9.47
CA ALA A 388 -5.06 12.71 -8.12
C ALA A 388 -4.24 11.84 -7.16
N SER A 389 -3.92 12.37 -5.98
CA SER A 389 -3.23 11.62 -4.91
C SER A 389 -1.85 11.05 -5.29
N GLY A 390 -1.15 11.65 -6.27
CA GLY A 390 0.16 11.18 -6.71
C GLY A 390 0.14 9.88 -7.52
N SER A 391 -1.01 9.46 -8.04
CA SER A 391 -1.13 8.31 -8.94
C SER A 391 -0.55 8.62 -10.33
N VAL A 392 -0.10 7.57 -11.01
CA VAL A 392 0.33 7.65 -12.41
C VAL A 392 -0.88 7.42 -13.31
N LYS A 393 -1.05 8.32 -14.30
CA LYS A 393 -2.16 8.27 -15.25
C LYS A 393 -1.98 7.16 -16.27
N THR A 394 -3.11 6.56 -16.64
CA THR A 394 -3.20 5.66 -17.78
C THR A 394 -4.30 6.12 -18.75
N ALA A 395 -4.18 5.69 -20.00
CA ALA A 395 -5.10 6.15 -21.05
C ALA A 395 -6.58 5.81 -20.75
N GLN A 396 -6.82 4.74 -20.02
CA GLN A 396 -8.16 4.23 -19.70
C GLN A 396 -8.39 4.14 -18.18
N GLY A 397 -7.62 4.88 -17.38
CA GLY A 397 -7.74 4.89 -15.92
C GLY A 397 -9.13 5.26 -15.43
N ASP A 398 -9.86 6.11 -16.14
CA ASP A 398 -11.23 6.51 -15.78
C ASP A 398 -12.31 5.47 -16.13
N ASN A 399 -11.96 4.33 -16.70
CA ASN A 399 -12.95 3.30 -17.07
C ASN A 399 -13.73 2.76 -15.87
N TRP A 400 -13.23 2.92 -14.63
CA TRP A 400 -13.98 2.55 -13.43
C TRP A 400 -15.30 3.32 -13.28
N THR A 401 -15.42 4.52 -13.85
CA THR A 401 -16.67 5.28 -13.92
C THR A 401 -17.35 5.19 -15.29
N LYS A 402 -16.57 5.08 -16.39
CA LYS A 402 -17.08 5.21 -17.76
C LYS A 402 -17.59 3.88 -18.35
N VAL A 403 -17.11 2.75 -17.84
CA VAL A 403 -17.41 1.41 -18.37
C VAL A 403 -17.90 0.49 -17.24
N PRO A 404 -19.10 0.75 -16.69
CA PRO A 404 -19.66 -0.12 -15.66
C PRO A 404 -19.92 -1.53 -16.22
N SER A 405 -19.51 -2.55 -15.50
CA SER A 405 -19.70 -3.94 -15.93
C SER A 405 -19.96 -4.86 -14.73
N ARG A 406 -20.71 -5.92 -14.97
CA ARG A 406 -21.00 -6.93 -13.95
C ARG A 406 -19.74 -7.59 -13.41
N LEU A 407 -18.68 -7.67 -14.22
CA LEU A 407 -17.39 -8.22 -13.79
C LEU A 407 -16.74 -7.32 -12.74
N ALA A 408 -16.61 -6.04 -13.05
CA ALA A 408 -15.94 -5.09 -12.16
C ALA A 408 -16.78 -4.79 -10.91
N CYS A 409 -18.08 -4.48 -11.10
CA CYS A 409 -19.00 -4.19 -9.99
C CYS A 409 -19.18 -5.40 -9.07
N GLY A 410 -19.38 -6.60 -9.64
CA GLY A 410 -19.56 -7.84 -8.89
C GLY A 410 -18.28 -8.37 -8.23
N ALA A 411 -17.14 -7.76 -8.50
CA ALA A 411 -15.94 -8.05 -7.73
C ALA A 411 -16.06 -7.53 -6.29
N CYS A 412 -16.65 -6.35 -6.09
CA CYS A 412 -16.90 -5.75 -4.78
C CYS A 412 -18.33 -6.07 -4.29
N HIS A 413 -19.34 -5.89 -5.13
CA HIS A 413 -20.74 -6.21 -4.80
C HIS A 413 -21.01 -7.72 -4.98
N ASP A 414 -20.22 -8.53 -4.32
CA ASP A 414 -20.13 -9.98 -4.50
C ASP A 414 -21.36 -10.76 -3.99
N GLY A 415 -22.16 -10.13 -3.13
CA GLY A 415 -23.44 -10.68 -2.67
C GLY A 415 -24.55 -10.63 -3.71
N ILE A 416 -24.40 -9.87 -4.79
CA ILE A 416 -25.41 -9.71 -5.84
C ILE A 416 -25.13 -10.67 -7.00
N ASN A 417 -26.09 -11.49 -7.33
CA ASN A 417 -26.10 -12.27 -8.56
C ASN A 417 -26.79 -11.45 -9.66
N PHE A 418 -26.03 -10.83 -10.53
CA PHE A 418 -26.55 -9.96 -11.57
C PHE A 418 -27.38 -10.70 -12.62
N ALA A 419 -27.16 -11.99 -12.86
CA ALA A 419 -27.94 -12.76 -13.80
C ALA A 419 -29.39 -12.96 -13.34
N THR A 420 -29.63 -12.96 -12.04
CA THR A 420 -30.96 -13.11 -11.43
C THR A 420 -31.50 -11.81 -10.84
N GLY A 421 -30.64 -10.80 -10.64
CA GLY A 421 -30.96 -9.56 -9.93
C GLY A 421 -31.19 -9.73 -8.43
N LYS A 422 -30.91 -10.91 -7.88
CA LYS A 422 -31.15 -11.26 -6.47
C LYS A 422 -29.83 -11.33 -5.69
N GLY A 423 -29.96 -11.39 -4.38
CA GLY A 423 -28.83 -11.56 -3.48
C GLY A 423 -28.86 -10.57 -2.32
N VAL A 424 -27.70 -10.29 -1.75
CA VAL A 424 -27.54 -9.40 -0.59
C VAL A 424 -26.63 -8.25 -0.93
N THR A 425 -26.99 -7.03 -0.52
CA THR A 425 -26.11 -5.87 -0.61
C THR A 425 -25.02 -5.95 0.46
N LEU A 426 -23.90 -5.25 0.26
CA LEU A 426 -22.83 -5.15 1.28
C LEU A 426 -23.38 -4.61 2.60
N GLY A 427 -24.25 -3.57 2.55
CA GLY A 427 -24.84 -2.97 3.73
C GLY A 427 -25.77 -3.93 4.51
N ASP A 428 -26.49 -4.79 3.82
CA ASP A 428 -27.35 -5.78 4.49
C ASP A 428 -26.53 -6.97 5.01
N ALA A 429 -25.51 -7.39 4.25
CA ALA A 429 -24.58 -8.42 4.71
C ALA A 429 -23.84 -7.99 5.98
N ALA A 430 -23.44 -6.73 6.08
CA ALA A 430 -22.82 -6.17 7.30
C ALA A 430 -23.75 -6.22 8.52
N LYS A 431 -25.07 -6.26 8.30
CA LYS A 431 -26.08 -6.45 9.36
C LYS A 431 -26.37 -7.93 9.66
N GLY A 432 -25.63 -8.85 9.06
CA GLY A 432 -25.82 -10.29 9.20
C GLY A 432 -26.96 -10.86 8.34
N LEU A 433 -27.50 -10.09 7.39
CA LEU A 433 -28.53 -10.58 6.48
C LEU A 433 -27.89 -11.37 5.33
N THR A 434 -28.55 -12.39 4.86
CA THR A 434 -28.13 -13.21 3.71
C THR A 434 -28.92 -12.90 2.44
N THR A 435 -29.95 -12.04 2.55
CA THR A 435 -30.76 -11.56 1.43
C THR A 435 -31.12 -10.09 1.64
N SER A 436 -31.25 -9.35 0.56
CA SER A 436 -31.79 -7.99 0.55
C SER A 436 -33.20 -7.99 -0.07
N GLN A 437 -34.04 -7.03 0.32
CA GLN A 437 -35.39 -6.90 -0.18
C GLN A 437 -35.44 -6.82 -1.73
N PHE A 438 -34.52 -6.05 -2.33
CA PHE A 438 -34.48 -5.81 -3.76
C PHE A 438 -33.29 -6.42 -4.47
N GLY A 439 -32.22 -6.80 -3.75
CA GLY A 439 -30.97 -7.24 -4.36
C GLY A 439 -30.39 -6.15 -5.29
N HIS A 440 -30.45 -6.38 -6.60
CA HIS A 440 -30.18 -5.37 -7.61
C HIS A 440 -31.49 -4.72 -8.06
N VAL A 441 -31.69 -3.44 -7.74
CA VAL A 441 -32.95 -2.70 -8.00
C VAL A 441 -33.32 -2.71 -9.49
N GLY A 442 -32.34 -2.72 -10.40
CA GLY A 442 -32.54 -2.84 -11.85
C GLY A 442 -32.97 -4.25 -12.31
N GLY A 443 -33.10 -5.22 -11.39
CA GLY A 443 -33.43 -6.59 -11.71
C GLY A 443 -32.29 -7.38 -12.34
N ALA A 444 -32.63 -8.43 -13.09
CA ALA A 444 -31.66 -9.27 -13.79
C ALA A 444 -31.01 -8.53 -14.97
N ALA A 445 -29.70 -8.68 -15.12
CA ALA A 445 -28.93 -8.13 -16.25
C ALA A 445 -28.28 -9.28 -17.03
N ALA A 446 -28.74 -9.51 -18.25
CA ALA A 446 -28.20 -10.57 -19.11
C ALA A 446 -26.78 -10.24 -19.61
N ASP A 447 -26.52 -8.96 -19.86
CA ASP A 447 -25.22 -8.42 -20.32
C ASP A 447 -24.94 -7.04 -19.67
N ASP A 448 -23.95 -6.34 -20.16
CA ASP A 448 -23.53 -5.05 -19.59
C ASP A 448 -24.12 -3.82 -20.35
N THR A 449 -24.96 -4.04 -21.39
CA THR A 449 -25.46 -3.00 -22.28
C THR A 449 -26.24 -1.92 -21.53
N THR A 450 -27.00 -2.29 -20.52
CA THR A 450 -27.90 -1.38 -19.79
C THR A 450 -27.29 -0.78 -18.54
N CYS A 451 -26.10 -1.24 -18.10
CA CYS A 451 -25.50 -0.79 -16.84
C CYS A 451 -25.33 0.73 -16.77
N ALA A 452 -24.84 1.35 -17.85
CA ALA A 452 -24.58 2.78 -17.90
C ALA A 452 -25.86 3.66 -17.90
N ILE A 453 -27.04 3.08 -18.11
CA ILE A 453 -28.31 3.82 -18.08
C ILE A 453 -28.58 4.32 -16.65
N CYS A 454 -28.39 3.46 -15.65
CA CYS A 454 -28.60 3.80 -14.24
C CYS A 454 -27.28 4.16 -13.53
N HIS A 455 -26.17 3.53 -13.91
CA HIS A 455 -24.86 3.74 -13.32
C HIS A 455 -24.03 4.67 -14.21
N THR A 456 -24.45 5.93 -14.30
CA THR A 456 -23.68 6.96 -15.04
C THR A 456 -22.35 7.24 -14.34
N ALA A 457 -21.34 7.74 -15.09
CA ALA A 457 -20.05 8.07 -14.51
C ALA A 457 -20.15 9.06 -13.33
N ALA A 458 -21.07 10.00 -13.39
CA ALA A 458 -21.31 10.97 -12.31
C ALA A 458 -21.84 10.27 -11.05
N LEU A 459 -22.83 9.38 -11.19
CA LEU A 459 -23.40 8.65 -10.05
C LEU A 459 -22.40 7.65 -9.45
N ILE A 460 -21.65 6.91 -10.27
CA ILE A 460 -20.59 6.03 -9.78
C ILE A 460 -19.60 6.84 -8.94
N ASN A 461 -19.17 7.99 -9.43
CA ASN A 461 -18.25 8.85 -8.71
C ASN A 461 -18.83 9.32 -7.37
N VAL A 462 -20.09 9.73 -7.32
CA VAL A 462 -20.75 10.17 -6.09
C VAL A 462 -20.85 9.03 -5.07
N TYR A 463 -21.35 7.86 -5.48
CA TYR A 463 -21.53 6.72 -4.56
C TYR A 463 -20.21 6.11 -4.05
N HIS A 464 -19.13 6.29 -4.79
CA HIS A 464 -17.80 5.80 -4.41
C HIS A 464 -16.88 6.92 -3.91
N THR A 465 -17.41 8.10 -3.59
CA THR A 465 -16.63 9.15 -2.94
C THR A 465 -16.69 8.99 -1.41
N PRO A 466 -15.56 8.81 -0.71
CA PRO A 466 -15.53 8.53 0.72
C PRO A 466 -16.08 9.64 1.61
N VAL A 467 -16.19 10.85 1.10
CA VAL A 467 -16.59 12.06 1.86
C VAL A 467 -18.11 12.23 2.00
N THR A 468 -18.93 11.29 1.54
CA THR A 468 -20.36 11.30 1.86
C THR A 468 -20.55 11.12 3.38
N PRO A 469 -21.57 11.76 3.99
CA PRO A 469 -21.88 11.52 5.39
C PRO A 469 -21.96 10.03 5.69
N PRO A 470 -21.57 9.61 6.89
CA PRO A 470 -21.62 8.20 7.26
C PRO A 470 -23.00 7.62 7.00
N ASN A 471 -23.07 6.66 6.11
CA ASN A 471 -24.31 5.92 5.88
C ASN A 471 -24.34 4.74 6.84
N THR A 472 -25.23 4.77 7.80
CA THR A 472 -25.40 3.69 8.80
C THR A 472 -25.79 2.35 8.18
N GLY A 473 -26.22 2.33 6.92
CA GLY A 473 -26.46 1.12 6.15
C GLY A 473 -25.27 0.62 5.35
N SER A 474 -24.14 1.34 5.35
CA SER A 474 -22.92 0.93 4.67
C SER A 474 -22.19 -0.17 5.45
N ALA A 475 -21.65 -1.15 4.76
CA ALA A 475 -20.75 -2.13 5.34
C ALA A 475 -19.47 -1.52 5.90
N LEU A 476 -19.12 -0.32 5.44
CA LEU A 476 -17.95 0.42 5.90
C LEU A 476 -18.26 1.28 7.15
N HIS A 477 -19.47 1.31 7.61
CA HIS A 477 -19.88 2.05 8.79
C HIS A 477 -19.84 1.13 10.03
N VAL A 478 -19.01 1.48 11.00
CA VAL A 478 -18.93 0.74 12.28
C VAL A 478 -20.15 1.08 13.14
N THR A 479 -21.08 0.13 13.27
CA THR A 479 -22.23 0.28 14.14
C THR A 479 -21.78 0.27 15.60
N GLY A 480 -22.07 1.34 16.33
CA GLY A 480 -21.62 1.50 17.73
C GLY A 480 -20.20 2.06 17.85
N GLY A 481 -19.52 2.30 16.74
CA GLY A 481 -18.27 3.05 16.72
C GLY A 481 -18.45 4.47 17.28
N ASN A 482 -17.39 5.06 17.81
CA ASN A 482 -17.49 6.42 18.35
C ASN A 482 -17.71 7.44 17.21
N ALA A 483 -18.30 8.58 17.54
CA ALA A 483 -18.59 9.65 16.57
C ALA A 483 -17.34 10.17 15.85
N ASN A 484 -16.16 9.99 16.43
CA ASN A 484 -14.89 10.40 15.88
C ASN A 484 -14.45 9.49 14.69
N THR A 485 -14.76 8.19 14.73
CA THR A 485 -14.51 7.29 13.59
C THR A 485 -15.27 7.75 12.35
N ASN A 486 -16.50 8.22 12.54
CA ASN A 486 -17.29 8.76 11.43
C ASN A 486 -16.72 10.10 10.92
N ALA A 487 -16.12 10.91 11.79
CA ALA A 487 -15.40 12.12 11.39
C ALA A 487 -14.16 11.80 10.57
N ALA A 488 -13.43 10.76 10.95
CA ALA A 488 -12.29 10.28 10.21
C ALA A 488 -12.67 9.86 8.78
N TRP A 489 -13.80 9.24 8.61
CA TRP A 489 -14.34 8.89 7.30
C TRP A 489 -14.56 10.09 6.40
N ILE A 490 -15.16 11.15 6.94
CA ILE A 490 -15.39 12.38 6.20
C ILE A 490 -14.06 13.02 5.79
N ALA A 491 -13.07 12.98 6.67
CA ALA A 491 -11.74 13.53 6.43
C ALA A 491 -10.87 12.68 5.49
N SER A 492 -11.25 11.44 5.22
CA SER A 492 -10.38 10.43 4.60
C SER A 492 -9.98 10.67 3.15
N ASN A 493 -10.53 11.67 2.47
CA ASN A 493 -10.20 11.91 1.07
C ASN A 493 -10.06 13.39 0.71
N THR A 494 -8.87 13.91 0.95
CA THR A 494 -8.56 15.34 0.74
C THR A 494 -8.64 15.78 -0.72
N SER A 495 -8.41 14.86 -1.66
CA SER A 495 -8.45 15.16 -3.10
C SER A 495 -9.87 15.17 -3.68
N ARG A 496 -10.85 14.68 -2.92
CA ARG A 496 -12.23 14.52 -3.34
C ARG A 496 -13.23 15.29 -2.49
N LEU A 497 -12.74 16.28 -1.76
CA LEU A 497 -13.62 17.14 -0.99
C LEU A 497 -14.65 17.81 -1.87
N PRO A 498 -15.93 17.76 -1.50
CA PRO A 498 -16.96 18.47 -2.24
C PRO A 498 -16.72 19.99 -2.21
N ALA A 499 -17.26 20.68 -3.20
CA ALA A 499 -17.27 22.14 -3.19
C ALA A 499 -17.93 22.65 -1.89
N GLY A 500 -17.29 23.58 -1.21
CA GLY A 500 -17.76 24.12 0.08
C GLY A 500 -17.32 23.34 1.30
N ALA A 501 -16.61 22.20 1.18
CA ALA A 501 -16.04 21.48 2.32
C ALA A 501 -15.01 22.35 3.03
N ILE A 502 -15.01 22.29 4.36
CA ILE A 502 -14.09 23.06 5.20
C ILE A 502 -12.77 22.30 5.34
N LYS A 503 -11.69 22.94 4.94
CA LYS A 503 -10.33 22.51 5.24
C LYS A 503 -9.75 23.47 6.28
N VAL A 504 -9.33 22.91 7.41
CA VAL A 504 -8.70 23.67 8.49
C VAL A 504 -7.20 23.45 8.46
N SER A 505 -6.43 24.51 8.58
CA SER A 505 -4.98 24.43 8.76
C SER A 505 -4.54 25.40 9.85
N TYR A 506 -3.40 25.09 10.45
CA TYR A 506 -2.80 25.87 11.53
C TYR A 506 -1.51 26.51 11.03
N ASP A 507 -1.41 27.83 11.19
CA ASP A 507 -0.20 28.60 10.89
C ASP A 507 0.41 29.05 12.22
N ILE A 508 1.58 28.49 12.58
CA ILE A 508 2.29 28.75 13.82
C ILE A 508 3.40 29.75 13.56
N LYS A 509 3.22 31.01 14.05
CA LYS A 509 4.20 32.08 13.92
C LYS A 509 5.42 31.83 14.80
N SER A 510 5.21 31.49 16.08
CA SER A 510 6.30 31.20 17.02
C SER A 510 5.87 30.29 18.16
N VAL A 511 6.84 29.63 18.74
CA VAL A 511 6.72 28.90 20.01
C VAL A 511 7.85 29.39 20.90
N SER A 512 7.56 29.56 22.20
CA SER A 512 8.54 30.04 23.17
C SER A 512 8.19 29.58 24.58
N ARG A 513 9.10 29.81 25.50
CA ARG A 513 8.93 29.70 26.95
C ARG A 513 9.07 31.09 27.55
N ASN A 514 8.07 31.54 28.27
CA ASN A 514 8.11 32.89 28.87
C ASN A 514 8.97 32.96 30.17
N ALA A 515 9.10 34.15 30.74
CA ALA A 515 9.86 34.37 31.99
C ALA A 515 9.29 33.59 33.16
N SER A 516 7.99 33.29 33.16
CA SER A 516 7.30 32.47 34.18
C SER A 516 7.44 30.97 33.92
N LYS A 517 8.30 30.58 32.99
CA LYS A 517 8.53 29.18 32.56
C LYS A 517 7.32 28.53 31.93
N GLN A 518 6.37 29.27 31.45
CA GLN A 518 5.16 28.77 30.82
C GLN A 518 5.36 28.65 29.30
N PRO A 519 4.83 27.60 28.65
CA PRO A 519 4.90 27.49 27.21
C PRO A 519 3.91 28.40 26.52
N VAL A 520 4.36 29.03 25.43
CA VAL A 520 3.62 30.01 24.64
C VAL A 520 3.65 29.62 23.18
N ILE A 521 2.52 29.68 22.51
CA ILE A 521 2.37 29.49 21.08
C ILE A 521 1.61 30.65 20.45
N VAL A 522 2.17 31.19 19.36
CA VAL A 522 1.54 32.24 18.56
C VAL A 522 1.08 31.61 17.26
N PHE A 523 -0.23 31.56 17.04
CA PHE A 523 -0.83 30.84 15.94
C PHE A 523 -2.08 31.55 15.40
N ARG A 524 -2.44 31.19 14.18
CA ARG A 524 -3.76 31.49 13.61
C ARG A 524 -4.34 30.25 12.96
N MET A 525 -5.64 30.25 12.83
CA MET A 525 -6.35 29.17 12.13
C MET A 525 -6.81 29.68 10.76
N LEU A 526 -6.70 28.83 9.78
CA LEU A 526 -7.12 29.10 8.41
C LEU A 526 -8.25 28.16 8.02
N GLN A 527 -9.26 28.68 7.40
CA GLN A 527 -10.34 27.93 6.76
C GLN A 527 -10.19 28.04 5.25
N ASN A 528 -9.99 26.93 4.58
CA ASN A 528 -9.74 26.87 3.14
C ASN A 528 -8.59 27.80 2.69
N GLY A 529 -7.54 27.88 3.51
CA GLY A 529 -6.37 28.72 3.28
C GLY A 529 -6.55 30.21 3.64
N ALA A 530 -7.75 30.65 3.94
CA ALA A 530 -8.02 32.03 4.34
C ALA A 530 -8.07 32.15 5.88
N ARG A 531 -7.63 33.33 6.40
CA ARG A 531 -7.76 33.66 7.82
C ARG A 531 -9.19 33.47 8.28
N LYS A 532 -9.36 32.81 9.40
CA LYS A 532 -10.64 32.70 10.10
C LYS A 532 -10.43 32.96 11.57
N ASP A 533 -10.98 34.09 12.05
CA ASP A 533 -10.91 34.46 13.46
C ASP A 533 -11.89 33.63 14.29
N LEU A 534 -11.51 33.35 15.52
CA LEU A 534 -12.37 32.68 16.50
C LEU A 534 -13.56 33.54 16.85
N ASN A 535 -14.70 32.92 17.11
CA ASN A 535 -15.86 33.62 17.66
C ASN A 535 -15.49 34.29 18.98
N VAL A 536 -16.13 35.44 19.25
CA VAL A 536 -16.07 36.05 20.59
C VAL A 536 -17.01 35.25 21.51
N PHE A 537 -16.47 34.63 22.57
CA PHE A 537 -17.24 33.72 23.42
C PHE A 537 -18.54 34.34 23.96
N ALA A 538 -18.49 35.62 24.37
CA ALA A 538 -19.67 36.33 24.94
C ALA A 538 -20.85 36.33 23.95
N THR A 539 -20.59 36.52 22.65
CA THR A 539 -21.61 36.68 21.60
C THR A 539 -21.79 35.43 20.73
N ALA A 540 -20.96 34.38 20.88
CA ALA A 540 -21.07 33.16 20.12
C ALA A 540 -22.45 32.49 20.37
N VAL A 541 -23.04 32.01 19.27
CA VAL A 541 -24.31 31.26 19.29
C VAL A 541 -24.02 29.81 19.60
N ALA A 542 -24.85 29.21 20.45
CA ALA A 542 -24.73 27.79 20.74
C ALA A 542 -25.07 26.95 19.50
N ASN A 543 -24.25 25.94 19.24
CA ASN A 543 -24.51 25.00 18.18
C ASN A 543 -25.81 24.22 18.46
N PRO A 544 -26.80 24.25 17.56
CA PRO A 544 -28.08 23.57 17.77
C PRO A 544 -27.99 22.08 18.03
N ALA A 545 -26.95 21.45 17.52
CA ALA A 545 -26.76 19.99 17.67
C ALA A 545 -26.22 19.63 19.06
N THR A 546 -25.31 20.44 19.62
CA THR A 546 -24.62 20.13 20.87
C THR A 546 -25.08 20.96 22.04
N GLY A 547 -25.78 22.08 21.79
CA GLY A 547 -26.11 23.07 22.80
C GLY A 547 -24.90 23.87 23.32
N ALA A 548 -23.73 23.68 22.79
CA ALA A 548 -22.50 24.29 23.21
C ALA A 548 -22.05 25.42 22.28
N LYS A 549 -21.40 26.43 22.80
CA LYS A 549 -20.73 27.48 22.02
C LYS A 549 -19.43 26.89 21.47
N GLU A 550 -19.18 27.12 20.21
CA GLU A 550 -17.99 26.63 19.49
C GLU A 550 -17.08 27.78 19.07
N ILE A 551 -15.79 27.48 18.92
CA ILE A 551 -14.79 28.46 18.51
C ILE A 551 -15.04 29.03 17.10
N TRP A 552 -15.78 28.33 16.27
CA TRP A 552 -16.34 28.79 15.00
C TRP A 552 -17.73 28.24 14.79
N ASP A 553 -18.54 28.95 14.02
CA ASP A 553 -19.85 28.46 13.64
C ASP A 553 -19.69 27.16 12.83
N ASN A 554 -20.50 26.19 13.15
CA ASN A 554 -20.50 24.87 12.53
C ASN A 554 -19.17 24.07 12.66
N PHE A 555 -18.26 24.47 13.52
CA PHE A 555 -17.05 23.73 13.83
C PHE A 555 -17.23 23.00 15.17
N MET A 556 -17.18 21.68 15.12
CA MET A 556 -17.31 20.86 16.31
C MET A 556 -15.94 20.47 16.83
N GLY A 557 -15.71 20.72 18.12
CA GLY A 557 -14.43 20.46 18.75
C GLY A 557 -13.46 21.62 18.65
N SER A 558 -12.20 21.36 18.86
CA SER A 558 -11.15 22.37 18.90
C SER A 558 -9.78 21.72 18.78
N PRO A 559 -8.75 22.41 18.31
CA PRO A 559 -7.39 21.93 18.53
C PRO A 559 -7.05 21.99 20.02
N SER A 560 -6.12 21.14 20.43
CA SER A 560 -5.35 21.30 21.65
C SER A 560 -4.03 21.98 21.33
N LEU A 561 -3.58 22.84 22.22
CA LEU A 561 -2.22 23.37 22.23
C LEU A 561 -1.33 22.32 22.87
N TYR A 562 -0.40 21.75 22.11
CA TYR A 562 0.56 20.76 22.57
C TYR A 562 1.93 21.38 22.74
N PHE A 563 2.62 20.98 23.80
CA PHE A 563 4.05 21.28 23.99
C PHE A 563 4.74 20.02 24.43
N VAL A 564 5.77 19.63 23.66
CA VAL A 564 6.54 18.41 23.86
C VAL A 564 8.00 18.76 24.01
N PHE A 565 8.68 18.15 24.96
CA PHE A 565 10.03 18.48 25.31
C PHE A 565 10.80 17.30 25.89
N ALA A 566 12.12 17.48 26.07
CA ALA A 566 12.97 16.49 26.69
C ALA A 566 13.55 17.05 27.98
N VAL A 567 13.49 16.28 29.03
CA VAL A 567 14.11 16.56 30.33
C VAL A 567 15.12 15.47 30.68
N PRO A 568 16.18 15.76 31.48
CA PRO A 568 17.15 14.75 31.88
C PRO A 568 16.50 13.51 32.49
N GLN A 569 16.97 12.35 32.09
CA GLN A 569 16.48 11.06 32.52
C GLN A 569 17.60 10.00 32.49
N ASP A 570 17.66 9.10 33.47
CA ASP A 570 18.59 7.97 33.51
C ASP A 570 20.09 8.36 33.39
N GLY A 571 20.48 9.52 33.96
CA GLY A 571 21.83 10.04 33.82
C GLY A 571 22.10 10.77 32.49
N ILE A 572 21.17 10.71 31.53
CA ILE A 572 21.26 11.40 30.25
C ILE A 572 20.77 12.84 30.45
N THR A 573 21.69 13.80 30.36
CA THR A 573 21.37 15.23 30.60
C THR A 573 20.68 15.90 29.41
N ALA A 574 20.91 15.41 28.21
CA ALA A 574 20.33 15.93 26.97
C ALA A 574 19.72 14.78 26.14
N PRO A 575 18.54 14.28 26.50
CA PRO A 575 17.86 13.20 25.75
C PRO A 575 17.57 13.63 24.31
N ALA A 576 17.75 12.69 23.39
CA ALA A 576 17.45 12.85 21.97
C ALA A 576 15.98 12.50 21.61
N ASP A 577 15.21 12.05 22.58
CA ASP A 577 13.79 11.73 22.45
C ASP A 577 12.94 12.65 23.37
N PHE A 578 11.74 13.02 22.93
CA PHE A 578 10.77 13.65 23.84
C PHE A 578 10.39 12.66 24.93
N ASN A 579 10.39 13.10 26.18
CA ASN A 579 9.97 12.29 27.33
C ASN A 579 8.95 13.00 28.25
N ALA A 580 8.56 14.21 27.89
CA ALA A 580 7.52 14.99 28.58
C ALA A 580 6.62 15.70 27.56
N SER A 581 5.34 15.75 27.88
CA SER A 581 4.34 16.46 27.08
C SER A 581 3.28 17.08 27.96
N VAL A 582 2.76 18.22 27.51
CA VAL A 582 1.64 18.93 28.15
C VAL A 582 0.71 19.44 27.08
N SER A 583 -0.58 19.57 27.40
CA SER A 583 -1.56 20.12 26.46
C SER A 583 -2.67 20.86 27.15
N GLY A 584 -3.27 21.77 26.41
CA GLY A 584 -4.46 22.50 26.83
C GLY A 584 -5.49 22.55 25.70
N TYR A 585 -6.73 22.21 25.98
CA TYR A 585 -7.83 22.24 25.01
C TYR A 585 -8.22 23.68 24.72
N LEU A 586 -7.99 24.14 23.49
CA LEU A 586 -8.16 25.56 23.14
C LEU A 586 -9.56 26.08 23.44
N ARG A 587 -10.60 25.28 23.19
CA ARG A 587 -11.99 25.66 23.49
C ARG A 587 -12.21 25.97 24.97
N ASN A 588 -11.60 25.19 25.87
CA ASN A 588 -11.71 25.42 27.30
C ASN A 588 -10.93 26.66 27.74
N ILE A 589 -9.81 26.94 27.09
CA ILE A 589 -9.07 28.19 27.32
C ILE A 589 -9.88 29.39 26.81
N TRP A 590 -10.44 29.28 25.62
CA TRP A 590 -11.26 30.32 24.97
C TRP A 590 -12.55 30.66 25.75
N ASN A 591 -13.19 29.65 26.33
CA ASN A 591 -14.43 29.85 27.08
C ASN A 591 -14.20 30.07 28.61
N GLY A 592 -12.95 30.08 29.07
CA GLY A 592 -12.58 30.31 30.44
C GLY A 592 -12.85 29.14 31.41
N THR A 593 -13.11 27.94 30.91
CA THR A 593 -13.37 26.74 31.73
C THR A 593 -12.15 25.85 31.95
N ALA A 594 -11.00 26.18 31.33
CA ALA A 594 -9.77 25.45 31.51
C ALA A 594 -9.24 25.51 32.93
N THR A 595 -8.86 24.35 33.49
CA THR A 595 -8.36 24.22 34.85
C THR A 595 -7.12 23.34 34.93
N GLY A 596 -6.42 23.37 36.08
CA GLY A 596 -5.25 22.52 36.32
C GLY A 596 -4.13 22.77 35.31
N THR A 597 -3.48 21.74 34.86
CA THR A 597 -2.41 21.83 33.86
C THR A 597 -2.90 22.23 32.46
N GLY A 598 -4.18 22.15 32.18
CA GLY A 598 -4.80 22.66 30.98
C GLY A 598 -5.19 24.13 31.03
N ALA A 599 -5.06 24.77 32.21
CA ALA A 599 -5.36 26.20 32.38
C ALA A 599 -4.47 27.05 31.48
N GLY A 600 -5.04 28.07 30.90
CA GLY A 600 -4.32 28.94 29.99
C GLY A 600 -5.01 30.26 29.70
N THR A 601 -4.32 31.11 28.97
CA THR A 601 -4.85 32.38 28.45
C THR A 601 -4.77 32.40 26.93
N LEU A 602 -5.72 33.09 26.32
CA LEU A 602 -5.75 33.35 24.89
C LEU A 602 -5.90 34.84 24.66
N SER A 603 -4.97 35.47 23.93
CA SER A 603 -5.07 36.86 23.54
C SER A 603 -6.21 37.10 22.54
N ALA A 604 -6.60 38.39 22.36
CA ALA A 604 -7.22 38.79 21.11
C ALA A 604 -6.26 38.60 19.94
N PRO A 605 -6.76 38.44 18.69
CA PRO A 605 -5.90 38.33 17.53
C PRO A 605 -5.15 39.64 17.27
N ASP A 606 -3.89 39.54 16.80
CA ASP A 606 -3.17 40.70 16.28
C ASP A 606 -3.73 41.12 14.91
N ALA A 607 -3.11 42.13 14.25
CA ALA A 607 -3.54 42.65 12.96
C ALA A 607 -3.53 41.59 11.88
N ASP A 608 -2.64 40.57 11.98
CA ASP A 608 -2.50 39.48 11.03
C ASP A 608 -3.35 38.27 11.40
N GLY A 609 -4.12 38.32 12.50
CA GLY A 609 -5.01 37.26 12.98
C GLY A 609 -4.35 36.23 13.90
N TYR A 610 -3.14 36.48 14.39
CA TYR A 610 -2.49 35.55 15.31
C TYR A 610 -2.94 35.76 16.74
N TYR A 611 -3.29 34.64 17.37
CA TYR A 611 -3.58 34.54 18.79
C TYR A 611 -2.34 34.11 19.56
N THR A 612 -2.15 34.60 20.74
CA THR A 612 -1.14 34.10 21.68
C THR A 612 -1.83 33.23 22.73
N GLY A 613 -1.55 31.92 22.67
CA GLY A 613 -1.98 30.94 23.65
C GLY A 613 -0.86 30.64 24.65
N THR A 614 -1.15 30.75 25.94
CA THR A 614 -0.20 30.41 27.01
C THR A 614 -0.82 29.41 27.96
N LEU A 615 -0.16 28.26 28.22
CA LEU A 615 -0.59 27.35 29.28
C LEU A 615 -0.07 27.83 30.62
N THR A 616 -0.92 28.46 31.40
CA THR A 616 -0.57 29.08 32.71
C THR A 616 -0.45 28.06 33.84
N GLY A 617 -1.07 26.87 33.67
CA GLY A 617 -0.98 25.76 34.61
C GLY A 617 0.23 24.87 34.46
N VAL A 618 1.19 25.24 33.56
CA VAL A 618 2.34 24.41 33.20
C VAL A 618 3.65 25.15 33.53
N THR A 619 4.61 24.41 34.04
CA THR A 619 6.00 24.87 34.25
C THR A 619 6.96 23.99 33.42
N ILE A 620 7.59 24.56 32.40
CA ILE A 620 8.68 23.91 31.64
C ILE A 620 9.99 24.16 32.41
N PRO A 621 10.70 23.13 32.85
CA PRO A 621 11.90 23.30 33.68
C PRO A 621 13.07 23.90 32.89
N ASP A 622 14.02 24.50 33.61
CA ASP A 622 15.19 25.16 33.02
C ASP A 622 16.13 24.21 32.30
N ASN A 623 16.13 22.93 32.70
CA ASN A 623 16.94 21.87 32.10
C ASN A 623 16.24 21.13 30.94
N ALA A 624 15.12 21.63 30.45
CA ALA A 624 14.52 21.11 29.21
C ALA A 624 15.44 21.45 28.03
N VAL A 625 15.77 20.45 27.21
CA VAL A 625 16.76 20.58 26.12
C VAL A 625 16.15 20.65 24.74
N MET A 626 14.97 20.12 24.57
CA MET A 626 14.15 20.26 23.36
C MET A 626 12.80 20.85 23.75
N LEU A 627 12.22 21.66 22.88
CA LEU A 627 10.86 22.15 23.06
C LEU A 627 10.23 22.37 21.67
N THR A 628 9.11 21.72 21.44
CA THR A 628 8.30 21.89 20.24
C THR A 628 6.85 22.15 20.68
N GLY A 629 6.24 23.17 20.10
CA GLY A 629 4.81 23.44 20.27
C GLY A 629 4.05 23.04 19.02
N GLY A 630 2.81 22.66 19.20
CA GLY A 630 1.95 22.27 18.09
C GLY A 630 0.47 22.42 18.37
N LEU A 631 -0.29 22.22 17.30
CA LEU A 631 -1.76 22.17 17.36
C LEU A 631 -2.18 20.83 16.77
N GLY A 632 -3.03 20.11 17.50
CA GLY A 632 -3.63 18.87 17.07
C GLY A 632 -5.13 18.91 17.35
N TYR A 633 -5.91 18.59 16.32
CA TYR A 633 -7.36 18.58 16.47
C TYR A 633 -7.81 17.54 17.50
N SER A 634 -8.71 17.94 18.36
CA SER A 634 -9.40 17.08 19.31
C SER A 634 -10.91 17.32 19.22
N TYR A 635 -11.62 16.22 19.09
CA TYR A 635 -13.06 16.20 19.11
C TYR A 635 -13.50 15.22 20.20
N ASN A 636 -14.23 15.74 21.18
CA ASN A 636 -14.82 14.91 22.21
C ASN A 636 -16.33 15.11 22.17
N ASN A 637 -17.02 14.12 21.65
CA ASN A 637 -18.48 14.08 21.67
C ASN A 637 -18.93 12.92 22.53
N THR A 638 -19.48 13.26 23.70
CA THR A 638 -20.08 12.27 24.60
C THR A 638 -21.46 11.82 24.12
N THR A 639 -22.04 12.48 23.13
CA THR A 639 -23.31 12.13 22.51
C THR A 639 -23.02 11.56 21.12
N ALA A 640 -23.52 10.37 20.84
CA ALA A 640 -23.40 9.69 19.54
C ALA A 640 -24.19 10.41 18.43
N LEU A 641 -23.87 11.66 18.18
CA LEU A 641 -24.39 12.38 17.02
C LEU A 641 -23.46 12.10 15.85
N PRO A 642 -23.95 11.55 14.73
CA PRO A 642 -23.15 11.42 13.56
C PRO A 642 -22.70 12.80 13.11
N LEU A 643 -21.43 12.94 12.82
CA LEU A 643 -20.91 14.11 12.14
C LEU A 643 -21.48 14.13 10.73
N THR A 644 -22.28 15.13 10.45
CA THR A 644 -22.91 15.31 9.16
C THR A 644 -22.33 16.53 8.48
N GLN A 645 -22.01 16.40 7.20
CA GLN A 645 -21.66 17.52 6.33
C GLN A 645 -22.92 18.28 5.95
N THR A 646 -23.38 19.16 6.84
CA THR A 646 -24.72 19.76 6.69
C THR A 646 -24.75 21.01 5.85
N ASN A 647 -23.62 21.61 5.53
CA ASN A 647 -23.56 22.89 4.83
C ASN A 647 -22.67 22.83 3.56
N VAL A 648 -22.56 21.67 2.98
CA VAL A 648 -21.77 21.50 1.75
C VAL A 648 -22.72 21.32 0.59
N ASP A 649 -22.65 22.21 -0.38
CA ASP A 649 -23.48 22.15 -1.58
C ASP A 649 -23.35 20.81 -2.30
N GLY A 650 -24.50 20.21 -2.62
CA GLY A 650 -24.55 18.90 -3.31
C GLY A 650 -24.48 17.68 -2.40
N TYR A 651 -24.33 17.85 -1.09
CA TYR A 651 -24.37 16.76 -0.12
C TYR A 651 -25.69 16.76 0.65
N PRO A 652 -26.37 15.63 0.72
CA PRO A 652 -27.63 15.57 1.45
C PRO A 652 -27.36 15.77 2.95
N VAL A 653 -28.16 16.60 3.57
CA VAL A 653 -28.29 16.65 5.02
C VAL A 653 -28.72 15.26 5.46
N SER A 654 -27.98 14.61 6.37
CA SER A 654 -28.39 13.32 6.86
C SER A 654 -29.75 13.43 7.56
N ALA A 655 -30.63 12.52 7.23
CA ALA A 655 -31.90 12.36 7.94
C ALA A 655 -31.64 12.15 9.44
N ALA A 656 -32.62 12.38 10.26
CA ALA A 656 -32.57 12.06 11.67
C ALA A 656 -32.04 10.63 11.90
N THR A 657 -30.94 10.51 12.63
CA THR A 657 -30.20 9.26 12.74
C THR A 657 -30.52 8.49 14.00
N ALA A 658 -31.18 9.13 14.96
CA ALA A 658 -31.66 8.48 16.18
C ALA A 658 -33.13 8.81 16.42
N THR A 659 -33.86 7.88 17.00
CA THR A 659 -35.27 8.09 17.37
C THR A 659 -35.44 9.33 18.23
N GLY A 660 -36.20 10.29 17.75
CA GLY A 660 -36.45 11.54 18.43
C GLY A 660 -35.45 12.67 18.15
N GLN A 661 -34.47 12.49 17.30
CA GLN A 661 -33.58 13.58 16.87
C GLN A 661 -34.08 14.15 15.53
N THR A 662 -34.34 15.41 15.48
CA THR A 662 -34.57 16.18 14.27
C THR A 662 -33.23 16.42 13.57
N ASN A 663 -33.25 16.64 12.26
CA ASN A 663 -32.10 17.06 11.46
C ASN A 663 -31.43 18.25 12.16
N LYS A 664 -30.39 17.99 12.93
CA LYS A 664 -29.60 19.02 13.53
C LYS A 664 -28.41 19.30 12.63
N ILE A 665 -28.18 20.56 12.38
CA ILE A 665 -26.99 20.99 11.65
C ILE A 665 -25.79 20.68 12.55
N GLY A 666 -25.16 19.53 12.29
CA GLY A 666 -23.88 19.21 12.90
C GLY A 666 -22.79 20.05 12.27
N GLY A 667 -21.86 20.51 13.07
CA GLY A 667 -20.63 21.11 12.56
C GLY A 667 -19.85 20.06 11.78
N LEU A 668 -19.22 20.51 10.72
CA LEU A 668 -18.37 19.66 9.92
C LEU A 668 -16.92 20.00 10.18
N ILE A 669 -16.15 18.95 10.44
CA ILE A 669 -14.72 19.03 10.35
C ILE A 669 -14.25 18.04 9.34
N VAL A 670 -13.55 18.54 8.35
CA VAL A 670 -13.13 17.70 7.25
C VAL A 670 -11.68 17.33 7.40
N ILE A 671 -10.80 18.31 7.50
CA ILE A 671 -9.37 18.09 7.62
C ILE A 671 -8.80 19.14 8.55
N ALA A 672 -8.04 18.70 9.52
CA ALA A 672 -7.28 19.57 10.41
C ALA A 672 -5.92 18.91 10.73
N PRO A 673 -4.99 18.85 9.76
CA PRO A 673 -3.70 18.24 9.98
C PRO A 673 -2.97 18.87 11.15
N ASN A 674 -2.29 18.04 11.93
CA ASN A 674 -1.44 18.54 13.01
C ASN A 674 -0.37 19.48 12.45
N ALA A 675 -0.03 20.52 13.22
CA ALA A 675 1.06 21.42 12.89
C ALA A 675 2.00 21.58 14.08
N GLN A 676 3.28 21.76 13.82
CA GLN A 676 4.28 21.92 14.88
C GLN A 676 5.38 22.92 14.50
N LYS A 677 5.99 23.49 15.51
CA LYS A 677 7.15 24.37 15.37
C LYS A 677 8.07 24.25 16.57
N VAL A 678 9.36 24.21 16.31
CA VAL A 678 10.39 24.23 17.36
C VAL A 678 10.40 25.60 18.04
N ALA A 679 10.50 25.58 19.37
CA ALA A 679 10.53 26.82 20.17
C ALA A 679 11.85 27.57 19.96
N THR A 680 11.78 28.90 20.03
CA THR A 680 12.94 29.77 19.93
C THR A 680 13.95 29.47 21.04
N GLY A 681 15.21 29.24 20.68
CA GLY A 681 16.29 28.92 21.62
C GLY A 681 16.36 27.44 22.02
N TYR A 682 15.52 26.58 21.45
CA TYR A 682 15.55 25.13 21.66
C TYR A 682 15.85 24.37 20.38
N THR A 683 16.21 23.10 20.53
CA THR A 683 16.28 22.16 19.41
C THR A 683 14.98 21.38 19.28
N GLY A 684 14.70 20.85 18.10
CA GLY A 684 13.63 19.91 17.84
C GLY A 684 14.12 18.46 17.84
N ARG A 685 13.17 17.52 17.83
CA ARG A 685 13.49 16.14 17.56
C ARG A 685 13.99 16.00 16.11
N ARG A 686 14.99 15.15 15.89
CA ARG A 686 15.49 14.90 14.55
C ARG A 686 14.38 14.41 13.61
N PRO A 687 14.38 14.79 12.32
CA PRO A 687 13.44 14.24 11.35
C PRO A 687 13.81 12.79 11.05
N ILE A 688 12.81 11.90 11.11
CA ILE A 688 12.98 10.46 10.89
C ILE A 688 12.10 9.99 9.76
N VAL A 689 10.83 10.41 9.77
CA VAL A 689 9.78 10.05 8.82
C VAL A 689 9.12 11.32 8.30
N GLU A 690 8.44 11.21 7.19
CA GLU A 690 7.54 12.26 6.69
C GLU A 690 6.16 11.65 6.40
N ASP A 691 5.12 12.41 6.65
CA ASP A 691 3.74 11.95 6.54
C ASP A 691 3.38 11.46 5.14
N ALA A 692 3.89 12.13 4.11
CA ALA A 692 3.68 11.74 2.72
C ALA A 692 4.10 10.31 2.38
N ARG A 693 5.06 9.73 3.12
CA ARG A 693 5.48 8.33 2.94
C ARG A 693 4.48 7.36 3.54
N CYS A 694 3.97 7.66 4.73
CA CYS A 694 2.91 6.88 5.37
C CYS A 694 1.64 6.89 4.50
N ASN A 695 1.30 8.05 3.95
CA ASN A 695 0.10 8.27 3.16
C ASN A 695 0.13 7.62 1.77
N LYS A 696 1.26 7.08 1.34
CA LYS A 696 1.29 6.19 0.17
C LYS A 696 0.37 4.97 0.35
N CYS A 697 0.32 4.42 1.56
CA CYS A 697 -0.54 3.29 1.91
C CYS A 697 -1.80 3.74 2.64
N HIS A 698 -1.70 4.67 3.58
CA HIS A 698 -2.81 5.09 4.45
C HIS A 698 -3.71 6.16 3.87
N GLN A 699 -3.37 6.74 2.71
CA GLN A 699 -4.07 7.85 2.06
C GLN A 699 -4.06 9.12 2.91
N GLU A 700 -4.66 9.07 4.07
CA GLU A 700 -4.60 10.05 5.14
C GLU A 700 -4.38 9.27 6.43
N LEU A 701 -3.21 9.41 7.03
CA LEU A 701 -2.81 8.63 8.20
C LEU A 701 -3.85 8.74 9.32
N GLY A 702 -4.27 7.62 9.89
CA GLY A 702 -5.22 7.57 10.99
C GLY A 702 -6.70 7.72 10.61
N THR A 703 -7.03 7.88 9.33
CA THR A 703 -8.40 8.25 8.96
C THR A 703 -9.28 7.11 8.55
N PHE A 704 -8.73 6.01 8.06
CA PHE A 704 -9.59 5.01 7.49
C PHE A 704 -9.21 3.56 7.79
N THR A 705 -9.73 3.04 8.82
CA THR A 705 -9.97 1.62 9.07
C THR A 705 -11.15 1.54 10.01
N GLU A 706 -11.75 0.39 10.20
CA GLU A 706 -12.76 0.17 11.25
C GLU A 706 -12.25 0.68 12.61
N ASP A 707 -10.93 0.61 12.80
CA ASP A 707 -10.18 1.07 13.96
C ASP A 707 -9.29 2.26 13.66
N ALA A 708 -9.85 3.30 13.02
CA ALA A 708 -9.10 4.53 12.76
C ALA A 708 -8.45 5.03 14.07
N PHE A 709 -7.11 4.93 14.16
CA PHE A 709 -6.41 5.25 15.39
C PHE A 709 -6.61 6.71 15.77
N HIS A 710 -6.90 6.92 17.05
CA HIS A 710 -7.29 8.22 17.58
C HIS A 710 -8.45 8.87 16.81
N ALA A 711 -9.31 8.06 16.19
CA ALA A 711 -10.48 8.53 15.47
C ALA A 711 -10.17 9.60 14.40
N GLY A 712 -9.04 9.48 13.70
CA GLY A 712 -8.60 10.42 12.68
C GLY A 712 -8.08 11.76 13.21
N GLN A 713 -7.88 11.88 14.51
CA GLN A 713 -7.40 13.13 15.14
C GLN A 713 -5.86 13.21 15.16
N ARG A 714 -5.16 12.17 14.81
CA ARG A 714 -3.70 12.07 14.78
C ARG A 714 -3.26 11.56 13.42
N ASN A 715 -3.16 12.49 12.49
CA ASN A 715 -2.99 12.25 11.07
C ASN A 715 -1.63 12.71 10.52
N ASP A 716 -0.65 12.91 11.37
CA ASP A 716 0.72 13.26 11.00
C ASP A 716 1.70 12.36 11.74
N GLY A 717 2.40 11.50 11.00
CA GLY A 717 3.36 10.53 11.53
C GLY A 717 4.51 11.17 12.30
N THR A 718 4.87 12.42 12.01
CA THR A 718 5.93 13.14 12.71
C THR A 718 5.53 13.52 14.14
N THR A 719 4.23 13.60 14.41
CA THR A 719 3.66 13.99 15.70
C THR A 719 3.34 12.80 16.62
N CYS A 720 3.43 11.57 16.16
CA CYS A 720 3.19 10.38 16.99
C CYS A 720 4.05 10.38 18.28
N ALA A 721 5.30 10.83 18.16
CA ALA A 721 6.23 10.93 19.29
C ALA A 721 5.84 11.97 20.37
N TRP A 722 4.78 12.77 20.16
CA TRP A 722 4.29 13.67 21.21
C TRP A 722 3.71 12.90 22.40
N CYS A 723 3.09 11.74 22.13
CA CYS A 723 2.45 10.91 23.13
C CYS A 723 3.11 9.53 23.25
N HIS A 724 3.59 8.99 22.14
CA HIS A 724 4.31 7.70 22.08
C HIS A 724 5.78 7.92 22.39
N THR A 725 6.05 8.36 23.63
CA THR A 725 7.40 8.63 24.15
C THR A 725 8.08 7.35 24.63
N PRO A 726 9.42 7.34 24.86
CA PRO A 726 10.14 6.17 25.38
C PRO A 726 9.60 5.59 26.69
N ASN A 727 8.94 6.40 27.48
CA ASN A 727 8.34 5.95 28.74
C ASN A 727 6.92 5.42 28.60
N ARG A 728 6.35 5.46 27.40
CA ARG A 728 5.00 4.95 27.15
C ARG A 728 4.99 3.44 27.09
N THR A 729 4.28 2.82 27.99
CA THR A 729 4.09 1.38 28.07
C THR A 729 2.66 1.03 28.40
N ASN A 730 2.20 -0.11 27.94
CA ASN A 730 0.94 -0.72 28.35
C ASN A 730 1.04 -2.24 28.15
N GLN A 731 0.40 -3.01 29.00
CA GLN A 731 0.28 -4.47 28.87
C GLN A 731 1.63 -5.23 28.78
N GLY A 732 2.71 -4.65 29.28
CA GLY A 732 4.05 -5.25 29.17
C GLY A 732 4.74 -5.02 27.83
N TRP A 733 4.19 -4.16 26.96
CA TRP A 733 4.79 -3.77 25.70
C TRP A 733 5.29 -2.33 25.74
N SER A 734 6.35 -2.03 25.00
CA SER A 734 6.71 -0.65 24.70
C SER A 734 5.76 -0.09 23.64
N VAL A 735 5.16 1.04 23.96
CA VAL A 735 4.25 1.75 23.06
C VAL A 735 4.88 3.08 22.63
N ASP A 736 6.21 3.14 22.63
CA ASP A 736 6.93 4.25 22.02
C ASP A 736 6.84 4.17 20.49
N SER A 737 6.85 5.31 19.82
CA SER A 737 6.66 5.38 18.37
C SER A 737 7.64 4.52 17.56
N THR A 738 8.82 4.24 18.10
CA THR A 738 9.84 3.43 17.42
C THR A 738 9.50 1.95 17.44
N HIS A 739 9.29 1.36 18.62
CA HIS A 739 9.02 -0.07 18.76
C HIS A 739 7.63 -0.44 18.22
N PHE A 740 6.63 0.31 18.63
CA PHE A 740 5.22 0.07 18.38
C PHE A 740 4.89 0.05 16.86
N ILE A 741 5.31 1.08 16.11
CA ILE A 741 5.03 1.16 14.67
C ILE A 741 5.72 0.03 13.92
N HIS A 742 6.96 -0.31 14.27
CA HIS A 742 7.67 -1.42 13.64
C HIS A 742 7.03 -2.77 13.99
N ALA A 743 6.64 -3.00 15.26
CA ALA A 743 6.03 -4.26 15.67
C ALA A 743 4.72 -4.54 14.92
N ILE A 744 3.86 -3.52 14.73
CA ILE A 744 2.62 -3.65 13.98
C ILE A 744 2.88 -4.02 12.51
N HIS A 745 3.75 -3.26 11.82
CA HIS A 745 3.96 -3.48 10.38
C HIS A 745 4.76 -4.76 10.10
N ALA A 746 5.59 -5.21 11.05
CA ALA A 746 6.39 -6.41 10.91
C ALA A 746 5.71 -7.68 11.45
N GLU A 747 4.46 -7.62 11.86
CA GLU A 747 3.80 -8.72 12.58
C GLU A 747 3.92 -10.07 11.84
N ALA A 748 3.71 -10.08 10.54
CA ALA A 748 3.85 -11.28 9.73
C ALA A 748 5.26 -11.92 9.73
N LYS A 749 6.27 -11.25 10.30
CA LYS A 749 7.66 -11.72 10.45
C LYS A 749 8.00 -12.12 11.88
N ARG A 750 7.22 -11.65 12.82
CA ARG A 750 7.45 -11.91 14.23
C ARG A 750 7.20 -13.38 14.54
N THR A 751 7.95 -13.90 15.47
CA THR A 751 7.74 -15.24 16.05
C THR A 751 6.84 -15.19 17.26
N VAL A 752 6.74 -14.03 17.89
CA VAL A 752 5.90 -13.76 19.05
C VAL A 752 4.86 -12.70 18.68
N PRO A 753 3.57 -13.03 18.71
CA PRO A 753 2.51 -12.10 18.37
C PRO A 753 2.55 -10.81 19.21
N PHE A 754 2.37 -9.66 18.57
CA PHE A 754 2.27 -8.37 19.24
C PHE A 754 0.86 -8.16 19.75
N THR A 755 0.57 -8.70 20.94
CA THR A 755 -0.78 -8.75 21.53
C THR A 755 -1.23 -7.44 22.19
N TYR A 756 -0.46 -6.36 22.02
CA TYR A 756 -0.84 -5.04 22.53
C TYR A 756 -2.22 -4.65 22.01
N ASP A 757 -3.10 -4.26 22.92
CA ASP A 757 -4.46 -3.75 22.66
C ASP A 757 -5.30 -4.64 21.74
N ALA A 758 -5.09 -5.95 21.82
CA ALA A 758 -5.82 -6.91 21.03
C ALA A 758 -7.32 -6.91 21.37
N ILE A 759 -8.15 -7.04 20.36
CA ILE A 759 -9.62 -7.09 20.48
C ILE A 759 -10.04 -8.39 21.17
N SER A 760 -9.37 -9.48 20.81
CA SER A 760 -9.60 -10.83 21.36
C SER A 760 -8.31 -11.65 21.33
N PRO A 761 -8.27 -12.86 21.89
CA PRO A 761 -7.11 -13.75 21.74
C PRO A 761 -6.77 -14.15 20.31
N THR A 762 -7.68 -13.90 19.37
CA THR A 762 -7.54 -14.25 17.94
C THR A 762 -7.64 -13.06 17.00
N GLU A 763 -7.76 -11.84 17.53
CA GLU A 763 -7.94 -10.63 16.72
C GLU A 763 -7.18 -9.45 17.35
N GLY A 764 -6.32 -8.80 16.59
CA GLY A 764 -5.50 -7.68 17.04
C GLY A 764 -4.47 -7.26 16.00
N PHE A 765 -3.47 -6.50 16.43
CA PHE A 765 -2.37 -6.08 15.55
C PHE A 765 -1.56 -7.25 14.97
N PHE A 766 -1.62 -8.41 15.60
CA PHE A 766 -0.96 -9.63 15.11
C PHE A 766 -1.62 -10.24 13.86
N ASP A 767 -2.77 -9.72 13.43
CA ASP A 767 -3.41 -10.12 12.16
C ASP A 767 -3.00 -9.24 10.98
N ILE A 768 -2.24 -8.17 11.22
CA ILE A 768 -1.84 -7.22 10.18
C ILE A 768 -0.81 -7.84 9.24
N LYS A 769 -1.08 -7.71 7.94
CA LYS A 769 -0.18 -8.13 6.87
C LYS A 769 0.33 -6.90 6.13
N TYR A 770 1.63 -6.68 6.18
CA TYR A 770 2.26 -5.58 5.47
C TYR A 770 2.33 -5.87 3.96
N PRO A 771 1.78 -5.02 3.09
CA PRO A 771 1.71 -5.31 1.66
C PRO A 771 3.02 -5.07 0.91
N GLY A 772 3.96 -4.32 1.51
CA GLY A 772 5.24 -3.97 0.90
C GLY A 772 6.38 -4.89 1.30
N VAL A 773 7.59 -4.47 1.01
CA VAL A 773 8.84 -5.12 1.40
C VAL A 773 9.39 -4.42 2.64
N LEU A 774 9.36 -5.09 3.79
CA LEU A 774 9.78 -4.52 5.08
C LEU A 774 11.25 -4.06 5.10
N ALA A 775 12.11 -4.73 4.35
CA ALA A 775 13.51 -4.37 4.21
C ALA A 775 13.73 -3.02 3.51
N ARG A 776 12.72 -2.47 2.83
CA ARG A 776 12.78 -1.14 2.19
C ARG A 776 12.45 -0.03 3.19
N CYS A 777 13.37 0.25 4.10
CA CYS A 777 13.20 1.23 5.17
C CYS A 777 12.76 2.62 4.65
N GLU A 778 13.22 3.04 3.47
CA GLU A 778 12.84 4.32 2.86
C GLU A 778 11.39 4.37 2.35
N GLN A 779 10.62 3.28 2.48
CA GLN A 779 9.16 3.35 2.31
C GLN A 779 8.53 4.31 3.34
N CYS A 780 9.10 4.37 4.53
CA CYS A 780 8.64 5.19 5.65
C CYS A 780 9.68 6.22 6.09
N HIS A 781 10.96 5.85 6.11
CA HIS A 781 12.04 6.66 6.63
C HIS A 781 12.60 7.64 5.62
N LEU A 782 13.04 8.79 6.11
CA LEU A 782 13.91 9.69 5.35
C LEU A 782 15.28 9.02 5.14
N PRO A 783 15.92 9.20 3.98
CA PRO A 783 17.26 8.66 3.73
C PRO A 783 18.24 9.07 4.82
N GLY A 784 19.05 8.12 5.30
CA GLY A 784 20.03 8.32 6.35
C GLY A 784 19.47 8.52 7.76
N SER A 785 18.18 8.29 8.00
CA SER A 785 17.57 8.39 9.32
C SER A 785 17.42 7.04 10.05
N TYR A 786 17.71 5.92 9.41
CA TYR A 786 17.48 4.55 9.89
C TYR A 786 18.74 3.67 9.98
N ASP A 787 19.84 4.09 9.40
CA ASP A 787 21.15 3.41 9.41
C ASP A 787 22.14 4.08 10.36
N TYR A 788 23.32 3.51 10.51
CA TYR A 788 24.45 4.12 11.23
C TYR A 788 25.38 4.92 10.32
N SER A 789 24.81 5.56 9.30
CA SER A 789 25.59 6.39 8.37
C SER A 789 26.19 7.60 9.09
N LEU A 790 27.51 7.69 9.09
CA LEU A 790 28.22 8.81 9.69
C LEU A 790 28.07 10.13 8.94
N SER A 791 27.60 10.09 7.71
CA SER A 791 27.38 11.28 6.87
C SER A 791 26.19 12.12 7.31
N THR A 792 25.30 11.58 8.11
CA THR A 792 24.14 12.28 8.63
C THR A 792 24.12 12.18 10.15
N THR A 793 24.08 13.32 10.83
CA THR A 793 23.90 13.41 12.29
C THR A 793 22.54 12.88 12.75
N GLN A 794 21.74 12.33 11.85
CA GLN A 794 20.38 11.88 12.08
C GLN A 794 20.27 10.39 12.38
N SER A 795 21.21 9.56 11.93
CA SER A 795 21.16 8.09 12.12
C SER A 795 21.94 7.62 13.35
N VAL A 796 23.10 8.19 13.61
CA VAL A 796 23.87 7.91 14.83
C VAL A 796 23.51 8.94 15.87
N VAL A 797 22.57 8.62 16.74
CA VAL A 797 22.12 9.55 17.78
C VAL A 797 22.49 8.98 19.14
N ASN A 798 23.41 9.65 19.80
CA ASN A 798 23.69 9.43 21.21
C ASN A 798 22.52 9.93 22.07
N ASN A 799 22.49 9.56 23.32
CA ASN A 799 21.51 10.03 24.30
C ASN A 799 20.04 9.65 24.00
N ARG A 800 19.82 8.56 23.29
CA ARG A 800 18.50 7.94 23.16
C ARG A 800 18.11 7.28 24.47
N LEU A 801 16.86 7.47 24.88
CA LEU A 801 16.35 6.91 26.12
C LEU A 801 16.02 5.42 25.99
N TYR A 802 16.09 4.69 27.10
CA TYR A 802 15.60 3.32 27.21
C TYR A 802 14.07 3.31 27.09
N ARG A 803 13.52 2.27 26.45
CA ARG A 803 12.08 2.12 26.23
C ARG A 803 11.48 1.31 27.36
N THR A 804 10.57 1.91 28.12
CA THR A 804 9.88 1.21 29.19
C THR A 804 8.89 0.20 28.62
N VAL A 805 8.89 -1.03 29.14
CA VAL A 805 7.96 -2.11 28.75
C VAL A 805 7.01 -2.53 29.87
N ALA A 806 7.42 -2.44 31.12
CA ALA A 806 6.54 -2.77 32.25
C ALA A 806 6.78 -1.86 33.44
N THR A 807 5.67 -1.43 34.04
CA THR A 807 5.57 -0.65 35.29
C THR A 807 4.42 -1.21 36.12
N GLY A 808 4.41 -0.97 37.44
CA GLY A 808 3.34 -1.44 38.32
C GLY A 808 3.22 -2.96 38.35
N THR A 809 2.02 -3.47 38.57
CA THR A 809 1.73 -4.91 38.59
C THR A 809 0.74 -5.24 37.47
N LEU A 810 1.11 -6.20 36.63
CA LEU A 810 0.27 -6.74 35.60
C LEU A 810 -0.34 -8.07 36.09
N ALA A 811 -1.57 -7.98 36.59
CA ALA A 811 -2.21 -9.10 37.26
C ALA A 811 -2.63 -10.21 36.30
N SER A 812 -2.29 -11.45 36.61
CA SER A 812 -2.71 -12.63 35.83
C SER A 812 -4.23 -12.81 35.77
N SER A 813 -4.94 -12.30 36.80
CA SER A 813 -6.40 -12.34 36.89
C SER A 813 -7.12 -11.24 36.08
N ALA A 814 -6.38 -10.34 35.44
CA ALA A 814 -7.01 -9.27 34.65
C ALA A 814 -7.77 -9.84 33.44
N ALA A 815 -8.94 -9.31 33.16
CA ALA A 815 -9.77 -9.74 32.02
C ALA A 815 -9.02 -9.62 30.66
N ASN A 816 -8.11 -8.65 30.54
CA ASN A 816 -7.27 -8.42 29.37
C ASN A 816 -5.86 -9.07 29.46
N ALA A 817 -5.67 -10.06 30.36
CA ALA A 817 -4.34 -10.69 30.52
C ALA A 817 -3.82 -11.43 29.27
N PHE A 818 -4.68 -11.69 28.29
CA PHE A 818 -4.29 -12.21 26.98
C PHE A 818 -3.52 -11.18 26.12
N MET A 819 -3.68 -9.89 26.41
CA MET A 819 -2.94 -8.81 25.73
C MET A 819 -1.51 -8.66 26.25
N PHE A 820 -1.19 -9.27 27.41
CA PHE A 820 0.10 -9.03 28.06
C PHE A 820 1.24 -9.69 27.30
N SER A 821 2.33 -8.94 27.19
CA SER A 821 3.57 -9.45 26.64
C SER A 821 4.00 -10.76 27.32
N PRO A 822 4.39 -11.79 26.56
CA PRO A 822 4.88 -13.04 27.14
C PRO A 822 6.26 -12.89 27.81
N TYR A 823 6.92 -11.77 27.62
CA TYR A 823 8.26 -11.50 28.18
C TYR A 823 8.24 -10.91 29.60
N ILE A 824 7.06 -10.66 30.16
CA ILE A 824 6.90 -10.22 31.54
C ILE A 824 6.53 -11.38 32.46
N THR A 825 6.83 -11.24 33.74
CA THR A 825 6.26 -12.09 34.78
C THR A 825 5.02 -11.45 35.35
N LYS A 826 3.87 -12.09 35.14
CA LYS A 826 2.60 -11.60 35.68
C LYS A 826 2.64 -11.64 37.23
N ASP A 827 1.86 -10.78 37.85
CA ASP A 827 1.76 -10.61 39.30
C ASP A 827 3.05 -10.09 40.01
N LEU A 828 4.10 -9.78 39.23
CA LEU A 828 5.30 -9.15 39.76
C LEU A 828 5.15 -7.62 39.77
N ALA A 829 5.61 -6.98 40.84
CA ALA A 829 5.61 -5.52 40.95
C ALA A 829 6.88 -4.92 40.31
N TYR A 830 6.70 -4.19 39.23
CA TYR A 830 7.80 -3.53 38.50
C TYR A 830 8.09 -2.10 38.95
N GLY A 831 7.36 -1.59 39.93
CA GLY A 831 7.56 -0.25 40.45
C GLY A 831 6.95 0.83 39.55
N SER A 832 7.16 2.09 39.92
CA SER A 832 6.62 3.26 39.18
C SER A 832 7.48 3.58 37.96
N GLY A 833 6.84 3.99 36.87
CA GLY A 833 7.52 4.55 35.69
C GLY A 833 8.05 5.97 35.92
N PHE A 834 8.84 6.47 34.97
CA PHE A 834 9.23 7.87 34.93
C PHE A 834 7.98 8.76 34.82
N SER A 835 7.98 9.85 35.57
CA SER A 835 6.89 10.82 35.49
C SER A 835 7.39 12.27 35.52
N PHE A 836 6.59 13.14 34.92
CA PHE A 836 6.80 14.57 34.92
C PHE A 836 5.55 15.25 35.48
N ASN A 837 5.73 16.10 36.51
CA ASN A 837 4.65 16.89 37.03
C ASN A 837 4.56 18.22 36.26
N ALA A 838 3.54 18.36 35.46
CA ALA A 838 3.40 19.51 34.55
C ALA A 838 3.22 20.85 35.32
N GLY A 839 2.58 20.85 36.47
CA GLY A 839 2.35 22.04 37.24
C GLY A 839 3.61 22.59 37.94
N THR A 840 4.48 21.70 38.41
CA THR A 840 5.69 22.07 39.17
C THR A 840 6.97 22.00 38.33
N GLY A 841 6.95 21.33 37.19
CA GLY A 841 8.13 21.05 36.40
C GLY A 841 9.07 19.98 36.97
N VAL A 842 8.64 19.27 38.03
CA VAL A 842 9.47 18.26 38.71
C VAL A 842 9.35 16.91 38.02
N THR A 843 10.49 16.27 37.85
CA THR A 843 10.57 14.87 37.36
C THR A 843 10.74 13.89 38.51
N THR A 844 10.13 12.72 38.36
CA THR A 844 10.38 11.58 39.23
C THR A 844 10.98 10.43 38.42
N ALA A 845 12.12 9.94 38.85
CA ALA A 845 12.80 8.82 38.18
C ALA A 845 11.95 7.56 38.23
N ALA A 846 12.08 6.73 37.20
CA ALA A 846 11.47 5.41 37.21
C ALA A 846 12.15 4.51 38.27
N ALA A 847 11.38 3.57 38.80
CA ALA A 847 11.92 2.58 39.76
C ALA A 847 13.00 1.70 39.09
N ALA A 848 13.99 1.31 39.87
CA ALA A 848 15.06 0.40 39.42
C ALA A 848 14.56 -0.94 38.86
N THR A 849 13.38 -1.35 39.27
CA THR A 849 12.74 -2.63 38.89
C THR A 849 11.84 -2.52 37.65
N THR A 850 11.60 -1.33 37.07
CA THR A 850 10.87 -1.23 35.80
C THR A 850 11.62 -1.97 34.73
N LEU A 851 10.89 -2.65 33.84
CA LEU A 851 11.53 -3.36 32.72
C LEU A 851 11.69 -2.43 31.51
N VAL A 852 12.81 -2.59 30.83
CA VAL A 852 13.14 -1.76 29.67
C VAL A 852 13.75 -2.56 28.51
N LEU A 853 13.71 -1.94 27.33
CA LEU A 853 14.52 -2.26 26.16
C LEU A 853 15.58 -1.17 25.97
N SER A 854 16.79 -1.54 25.61
CA SER A 854 17.78 -0.54 25.21
C SER A 854 17.45 0.06 23.84
N PRO A 855 17.93 1.25 23.52
CA PRO A 855 17.44 2.05 22.37
C PRO A 855 17.52 1.37 21.01
N THR A 856 18.62 0.67 20.72
CA THR A 856 18.80 -0.02 19.43
C THR A 856 18.11 -1.37 19.42
N ALA A 857 18.24 -2.14 20.50
CA ALA A 857 17.56 -3.43 20.61
C ALA A 857 16.04 -3.29 20.55
N ALA A 858 15.46 -2.17 21.02
CA ALA A 858 14.02 -1.90 20.91
C ALA A 858 13.56 -1.81 19.45
N VAL A 859 14.37 -1.21 18.57
CA VAL A 859 14.06 -1.13 17.13
C VAL A 859 14.20 -2.50 16.48
N CYS A 860 15.37 -3.13 16.66
CA CYS A 860 15.68 -4.38 15.98
C CYS A 860 14.76 -5.53 16.40
N SER A 861 14.46 -5.65 17.71
CA SER A 861 13.59 -6.70 18.25
C SER A 861 12.10 -6.52 17.89
N ALA A 862 11.72 -5.37 17.37
CA ALA A 862 10.36 -5.18 16.85
C ALA A 862 10.08 -6.06 15.62
N CYS A 863 11.13 -6.39 14.84
CA CYS A 863 11.05 -7.28 13.67
C CYS A 863 11.82 -8.59 13.91
N HIS A 864 13.03 -8.52 14.51
CA HIS A 864 13.94 -9.63 14.72
C HIS A 864 13.77 -10.19 16.14
N ASP A 865 12.71 -10.93 16.40
CA ASP A 865 12.31 -11.41 17.74
C ASP A 865 12.57 -12.90 17.96
N THR A 866 13.19 -13.62 17.03
CA THR A 866 13.58 -15.02 17.21
C THR A 866 14.54 -15.17 18.40
N GLU A 867 14.57 -16.32 19.03
CA GLU A 867 15.45 -16.60 20.16
C GLU A 867 16.93 -16.31 19.81
N LEU A 868 17.38 -16.74 18.62
CA LEU A 868 18.75 -16.48 18.15
C LEU A 868 19.05 -14.99 18.01
N ALA A 869 18.12 -14.22 17.41
CA ALA A 869 18.30 -12.78 17.25
C ALA A 869 18.34 -12.05 18.59
N ARG A 870 17.48 -12.45 19.52
CA ARG A 870 17.43 -11.89 20.87
C ARG A 870 18.72 -12.21 21.64
N ALA A 871 19.22 -13.46 21.57
CA ALA A 871 20.49 -13.86 22.17
C ALA A 871 21.67 -13.06 21.60
N HIS A 872 21.72 -12.86 20.27
CA HIS A 872 22.71 -12.02 19.60
C HIS A 872 22.69 -10.58 20.13
N MET A 873 21.54 -9.95 20.23
CA MET A 873 21.41 -8.60 20.77
C MET A 873 21.89 -8.52 22.22
N THR A 874 21.49 -9.49 23.05
CA THR A 874 21.87 -9.53 24.46
C THR A 874 23.38 -9.72 24.65
N GLN A 875 24.04 -10.58 23.86
CA GLN A 875 25.50 -10.77 23.88
C GLN A 875 26.27 -9.49 23.51
N ASN A 876 25.66 -8.60 22.72
CA ASN A 876 26.26 -7.36 22.29
C ASN A 876 25.75 -6.13 23.08
N GLY A 877 25.34 -6.34 24.33
CA GLY A 877 24.96 -5.28 25.27
C GLY A 877 23.52 -4.80 25.15
N GLY A 878 22.71 -5.39 24.26
CA GLY A 878 21.31 -5.07 24.15
C GLY A 878 20.50 -5.53 25.37
N SER A 879 19.66 -4.65 25.90
CA SER A 879 18.76 -4.98 26.99
C SER A 879 17.36 -5.31 26.47
N LEU A 880 16.87 -6.51 26.76
CA LEU A 880 15.55 -6.97 26.36
C LEU A 880 14.76 -7.44 27.60
N TYR A 881 13.82 -6.61 28.06
CA TYR A 881 13.01 -6.86 29.25
C TYR A 881 13.85 -7.04 30.54
N LEU A 882 14.92 -6.28 30.64
CA LEU A 882 15.74 -6.27 31.86
C LEU A 882 15.27 -5.20 32.84
N PRO A 883 15.47 -5.41 34.18
CA PRO A 883 15.30 -4.34 35.14
C PRO A 883 16.14 -3.12 34.75
N ARG A 884 15.56 -1.93 34.92
CA ARG A 884 16.21 -0.68 34.53
C ARG A 884 17.60 -0.50 35.15
N SER A 885 17.77 -0.85 36.44
CA SER A 885 19.07 -0.77 37.11
C SER A 885 20.15 -1.65 36.45
N THR A 886 19.76 -2.80 35.94
CA THR A 886 20.69 -3.69 35.21
C THR A 886 20.96 -3.14 33.82
N ALA A 887 19.91 -2.72 33.11
CA ALA A 887 20.00 -2.27 31.75
C ALA A 887 20.87 -1.01 31.57
N LEU A 888 20.80 -0.07 32.51
CA LEU A 888 21.61 1.15 32.50
C LEU A 888 23.10 0.94 32.69
N GLY A 889 23.52 -0.25 33.14
CA GLY A 889 24.95 -0.64 33.23
C GLY A 889 25.49 -1.35 31.99
N LEU A 890 24.70 -1.45 30.91
CA LEU A 890 25.10 -2.14 29.69
C LEU A 890 25.14 -1.16 28.52
N ASP A 891 26.20 -1.28 27.69
CA ASP A 891 26.36 -0.49 26.50
C ASP A 891 26.12 -1.32 25.23
N GLU A 892 25.26 -0.82 24.32
CA GLU A 892 25.01 -1.48 23.05
C GLU A 892 26.22 -1.33 22.11
N ALA A 893 26.82 -2.44 21.68
CA ALA A 893 27.94 -2.49 20.73
C ALA A 893 27.51 -2.74 19.28
N CYS A 894 26.22 -2.61 18.95
CA CYS A 894 25.62 -2.96 17.65
C CYS A 894 26.31 -2.28 16.46
N PHE A 895 26.74 -1.02 16.62
CA PHE A 895 27.39 -0.22 15.57
C PHE A 895 28.74 -0.77 15.11
N VAL A 896 29.39 -1.62 15.91
CA VAL A 896 30.70 -2.21 15.56
C VAL A 896 30.59 -3.05 14.28
N CYS A 897 29.48 -3.77 14.13
CA CYS A 897 29.23 -4.63 12.97
C CYS A 897 28.19 -4.05 12.00
N HIS A 898 27.24 -3.24 12.50
CA HIS A 898 26.09 -2.77 11.74
C HIS A 898 26.19 -1.33 11.22
N ALA A 899 27.29 -0.64 11.47
CA ALA A 899 27.55 0.70 10.92
C ALA A 899 27.84 0.66 9.40
N SER A 900 27.77 1.82 8.79
CA SER A 900 28.04 1.97 7.35
C SER A 900 29.41 1.44 6.96
N GLY A 901 29.46 0.60 5.92
CA GLY A 901 30.67 -0.04 5.42
C GLY A 901 31.21 -1.18 6.30
N LYS A 902 30.46 -1.63 7.31
CA LYS A 902 30.80 -2.78 8.14
C LYS A 902 30.21 -4.06 7.58
N ILE A 903 30.62 -5.20 8.14
CA ILE A 903 30.26 -6.56 7.66
C ILE A 903 28.74 -6.82 7.55
N ALA A 904 27.94 -6.13 8.36
CA ALA A 904 26.50 -6.24 8.39
C ALA A 904 25.87 -4.84 8.40
N ASP A 905 26.36 -3.97 7.54
CA ASP A 905 25.79 -2.63 7.32
C ASP A 905 24.27 -2.73 7.14
N ILE A 906 23.52 -2.02 7.98
CA ILE A 906 22.05 -2.07 7.98
C ILE A 906 21.49 -1.78 6.60
N LYS A 907 22.03 -0.78 5.91
CA LYS A 907 21.56 -0.40 4.59
C LYS A 907 21.81 -1.51 3.56
N GLU A 908 22.96 -2.13 3.61
CA GLU A 908 23.36 -3.19 2.66
C GLU A 908 22.58 -4.48 2.89
N VAL A 909 22.41 -4.90 4.15
CA VAL A 909 21.68 -6.15 4.46
C VAL A 909 20.17 -6.02 4.22
N HIS A 910 19.62 -4.80 4.21
CA HIS A 910 18.23 -4.52 3.90
C HIS A 910 18.01 -3.95 2.47
N ALA A 911 19.07 -3.75 1.69
CA ALA A 911 18.99 -3.22 0.32
C ALA A 911 18.63 -4.29 -0.71
N ARG A 912 17.46 -4.93 -0.57
CA ARG A 912 16.98 -5.99 -1.47
C ARG A 912 15.87 -5.54 -2.40
#